data_81069a2f0607b5fd89be1dad9c657f7f
#
_entry.id   81069a2f0607b5fd89be1dad9c657f7f
#
_cell.length_a   1.000
_cell.length_b   1.000
_cell.length_c   1.000
_cell.angle_alpha   90.00
_cell.angle_beta   90.00
_cell.angle_gamma   90.00
#
_symmetry.space_group_name_H-M   'P 1'
#
loop_
_entity.id
_entity.type
_entity.pdbx_description
1 polymer ?
#
loop_
_entity_poly.entity_id
_entity_poly.type
_entity_poly.pdbx_seq_one_letter_code
_entity_poly.pdbx_strand_id
1 'polypeptide(L)'
;MLKPLRLLSLLACLWAALGLSAQMPVTAEMTAEIETSAPGAGVLVINVSVADGWHIYGLEMXTDDPYAPDPTTVTIDAVDGLTMAGPLECSVEAIEHYDTTAELSLPWLMGSFTLRQPFELSGAEGCRIKGXVRYMACNDVSCTPPATFEFDLPFGTGAAAEATADETVTAAAVGTSMTPQQEQWWAPVEVEDHQEAQSYWAILIXGFLGGLVALMTPXVWPMIPMTVSFFLKKSKSRRRSIMDAVIYSASIIVIFLVLGILLTLIFGPGKLNEIATSAVFNLIFXALLVLFAVSFFGAFDITLPASWSXAIDSKAXNTTGFLSIFFMAFTLVLVSFSCTGPIIGTLLVEAFSQSNLLGPLLGMGGFALGLALPFGLFAFFPSMLKELPRSGSWLNSVXVVLGFVELILSLKFLSVADLAYGWRLLDREIFIAIWIVLFVLLGMYLLGKLRFSHDSPMEHTPVARFFLAVASFSFAVYLLPGMWGAPLKGIXAFAPPLYTQDFNLYGGSFEEFHDYEXGMAYAERTGRPVLVDFSGYACVNCRKMEGAVFDTPAVRSIIEKDYVMIVLMVXDKTPLAQPVYVEEEGKQVKLSTVGDRWSYLQRHKFGTNQQPYXIQLDNQGLPLGSPRAYDENVGAFVGWLEDGVEAYKLR
;
A
#
# COMPACT_ATOMS: atom_id res chain seq x y z
N MET A 1 30.52 -21.49 -17.09
CA MET A 1 29.53 -22.28 -16.35
C MET A 1 29.37 -21.86 -14.88
N LEU A 2 30.30 -21.09 -14.32
CA LEU A 2 30.28 -20.72 -12.91
C LEU A 2 29.59 -19.38 -12.61
N LYS A 3 29.29 -18.59 -13.63
CA LYS A 3 28.70 -17.25 -13.45
C LYS A 3 27.23 -17.26 -13.00
N PRO A 4 26.35 -18.14 -13.51
CA PRO A 4 24.98 -18.13 -13.02
C PRO A 4 24.82 -18.63 -11.58
N LEU A 5 25.71 -19.51 -11.14
CA LEU A 5 25.69 -19.99 -9.76
C LEU A 5 26.03 -18.90 -8.76
N ARG A 6 26.98 -18.02 -9.14
CA ARG A 6 27.36 -16.89 -8.29
C ARG A 6 26.23 -15.84 -8.19
N LEU A 7 25.50 -15.65 -9.29
CA LEU A 7 24.35 -14.74 -9.28
C LEU A 7 23.21 -15.30 -8.44
N LEU A 8 23.01 -16.62 -8.54
CA LEU A 8 21.99 -17.30 -7.72
C LEU A 8 22.37 -17.30 -6.24
N SER A 9 23.66 -17.44 -5.92
CA SER A 9 24.11 -17.39 -4.52
C SER A 9 24.01 -15.96 -3.96
N LEU A 10 24.28 -14.94 -4.81
CA LEU A 10 24.10 -13.55 -4.42
C LEU A 10 22.62 -13.20 -4.21
N LEU A 11 21.76 -13.72 -5.08
CA LEU A 11 20.31 -13.57 -4.93
C LEU A 11 19.79 -14.32 -3.70
N ALA A 12 20.35 -15.51 -3.43
CA ALA A 12 19.99 -16.27 -2.24
C ALA A 12 20.48 -15.59 -0.96
N CYS A 13 21.67 -14.97 -1.01
CA CYS A 13 22.18 -14.18 0.12
C CYS A 13 21.35 -12.90 0.32
N LEU A 14 20.94 -12.29 -0.78
CA LEU A 14 20.03 -11.14 -0.71
C LEU A 14 18.66 -11.56 -0.14
N TRP A 15 18.19 -12.76 -0.55
CA TRP A 15 16.96 -13.33 -0.02
C TRP A 15 17.06 -13.68 1.45
N ALA A 16 18.23 -14.23 1.86
CA ALA A 16 18.49 -14.55 3.26
C ALA A 16 18.61 -13.27 4.11
N ALA A 17 19.20 -12.23 3.52
CA ALA A 17 19.31 -10.93 4.18
C ALA A 17 17.94 -10.23 4.29
N LEU A 18 17.07 -10.44 3.28
CA LEU A 18 15.72 -9.89 3.29
C LEU A 18 14.74 -10.74 4.10
N GLY A 19 15.13 -11.97 4.42
CA GLY A 19 14.32 -12.87 5.24
C GLY A 19 14.41 -12.60 6.74
N LEU A 20 15.31 -11.68 7.12
CA LEU A 20 15.27 -11.13 8.47
C LEU A 20 14.07 -10.17 8.52
N SER A 21 12.98 -10.68 9.02
CA SER A 21 11.80 -9.86 9.27
C SER A 21 12.23 -8.66 10.11
N ALA A 22 12.15 -7.48 9.52
CA ALA A 22 12.28 -6.26 10.28
C ALA A 22 11.00 -6.08 11.08
N GLN A 23 10.85 -6.90 12.10
CA GLN A 23 9.87 -6.60 13.14
C GLN A 23 10.34 -5.27 13.73
N MET A 24 9.42 -4.33 13.88
CA MET A 24 9.71 -3.14 14.66
C MET A 24 10.30 -3.62 15.99
N PRO A 25 11.46 -3.13 16.38
CA PRO A 25 12.04 -3.60 17.62
C PRO A 25 11.09 -3.35 18.79
N VAL A 26 10.94 -4.33 19.63
CA VAL A 26 10.19 -4.15 20.88
C VAL A 26 11.04 -3.23 21.74
N THR A 27 10.64 -1.97 21.85
CA THR A 27 11.41 -0.95 22.54
C THR A 27 11.13 -0.93 24.03
N ALA A 28 9.91 -1.29 24.42
CA ALA A 28 9.50 -1.36 25.83
C ALA A 28 8.39 -2.38 25.97
N GLU A 29 8.46 -3.14 27.04
CA GLU A 29 7.39 -4.05 27.43
C GLU A 29 6.74 -3.51 28.68
N MET A 30 5.41 -3.51 28.71
CA MET A 30 4.67 -2.98 29.86
C MET A 30 3.61 -3.99 30.30
N THR A 31 3.40 -4.07 31.62
CA THR A 31 2.28 -4.79 32.21
C THR A 31 1.67 -3.89 33.28
N ALA A 32 0.38 -4.07 33.52
CA ALA A 32 -0.35 -3.25 34.47
C ALA A 32 -1.06 -4.16 35.48
N GLU A 33 -1.06 -3.74 36.75
CA GLU A 33 -1.78 -4.43 37.83
C GLU A 33 -2.25 -3.39 38.83
N ILE A 34 -3.21 -3.76 39.66
CA ILE A 34 -3.70 -2.92 40.75
C ILE A 34 -3.41 -3.58 42.08
N GLU A 35 -2.73 -2.84 42.94
CA GLU A 35 -2.54 -3.25 44.35
C GLU A 35 -3.62 -2.56 45.19
N THR A 36 -4.43 -3.35 45.84
CA THR A 36 -5.46 -2.82 46.74
C THR A 36 -4.82 -2.50 48.10
N SER A 37 -4.84 -1.21 48.48
CA SER A 37 -4.21 -0.79 49.72
C SER A 37 -5.22 -0.70 50.87
N ALA A 38 -6.51 -0.47 50.55
CA ALA A 38 -7.60 -0.38 51.51
C ALA A 38 -8.92 -0.53 50.73
N PRO A 39 -10.03 -0.80 51.40
CA PRO A 39 -11.31 -0.81 50.69
C PRO A 39 -11.57 0.53 49.97
N GLY A 40 -11.74 0.48 48.67
CA GLY A 40 -11.94 1.66 47.86
C GLY A 40 -10.67 2.44 47.54
N ALA A 41 -9.50 1.95 47.95
CA ALA A 41 -8.22 2.62 47.65
C ALA A 41 -7.27 1.62 47.01
N GLY A 42 -6.64 2.05 45.94
CA GLY A 42 -5.69 1.19 45.23
C GLY A 42 -4.53 1.96 44.63
N VAL A 43 -3.56 1.23 44.15
CA VAL A 43 -2.41 1.80 43.42
C VAL A 43 -2.33 1.06 42.09
N LEU A 44 -2.43 1.84 41.02
CA LEU A 44 -2.16 1.33 39.66
C LEU A 44 -0.65 1.21 39.51
N VAL A 45 -0.17 -0.01 39.25
CA VAL A 45 1.25 -0.30 39.11
C VAL A 45 1.49 -0.70 37.63
N ILE A 46 2.33 0.04 36.96
CA ILE A 46 2.72 -0.28 35.59
C ILE A 46 4.19 -0.67 35.61
N ASN A 47 4.44 -1.93 35.29
CA ASN A 47 5.80 -2.47 35.20
C ASN A 47 6.32 -2.23 33.80
N VAL A 48 7.45 -1.55 33.67
CA VAL A 48 8.04 -1.16 32.41
C VAL A 48 9.42 -1.79 32.31
N SER A 49 9.71 -2.39 31.16
CA SER A 49 11.03 -2.90 30.84
C SER A 49 11.44 -2.35 29.48
N VAL A 50 12.39 -1.41 29.47
CA VAL A 50 12.88 -0.78 28.25
C VAL A 50 14.03 -1.64 27.72
N ALA A 51 14.01 -1.92 26.43
CA ALA A 51 15.02 -2.76 25.77
C ALA A 51 16.41 -2.13 25.85
N ASP A 52 17.43 -2.98 25.89
CA ASP A 52 18.82 -2.52 25.92
C ASP A 52 19.10 -1.62 24.71
N GLY A 53 19.76 -0.49 24.96
CA GLY A 53 20.09 0.48 23.95
C GLY A 53 18.98 1.47 23.64
N TRP A 54 17.82 1.31 24.25
CA TRP A 54 16.67 2.21 24.09
C TRP A 54 16.39 2.95 25.39
N HIS A 55 15.72 4.09 25.27
CA HIS A 55 15.21 4.83 26.43
C HIS A 55 13.84 5.41 26.09
N ILE A 56 13.05 5.65 27.13
CA ILE A 56 11.86 6.47 27.03
C ILE A 56 12.09 7.73 27.88
N TYR A 57 11.19 8.69 27.76
CA TYR A 57 11.38 9.96 28.43
C TYR A 57 10.69 10.00 29.77
N GLY A 58 11.17 10.87 30.64
CA GLY A 58 10.64 11.03 31.98
C GLY A 58 9.20 11.56 31.97
N LEU A 59 8.62 11.59 33.15
CA LEU A 59 7.23 12.07 33.32
C LEU A 59 7.12 13.57 33.08
N GLU A 60 8.21 14.31 33.31
CA GLU A 60 8.31 15.74 33.02
C GLU A 60 9.56 15.98 32.21
N MET A 61 9.48 16.78 31.21
CA MET A 61 10.61 17.02 30.31
C MET A 61 11.53 18.19 30.72
N UNK A 62 10.93 19.01 31.34
CA UNK A 62 11.67 20.00 31.78
C UNK A 62 12.06 21.01 30.80
N THR A 63 11.56 20.99 29.66
CA THR A 63 11.80 21.96 28.62
C THR A 63 10.49 22.35 27.95
N ASP A 64 10.39 23.57 27.49
CA ASP A 64 9.24 24.06 26.73
C ASP A 64 9.54 24.09 25.22
N ASP A 65 10.64 23.47 24.79
CA ASP A 65 11.01 23.44 23.39
C ASP A 65 9.95 22.68 22.59
N PRO A 66 9.38 23.28 21.54
CA PRO A 66 8.32 22.62 20.77
C PRO A 66 8.80 21.40 19.97
N TYR A 67 10.11 21.22 19.83
CA TYR A 67 10.66 20.07 19.13
C TYR A 67 11.11 18.95 20.07
N ALA A 68 10.90 19.12 21.38
CA ALA A 68 11.23 18.08 22.34
C ALA A 68 10.29 16.88 22.17
N PRO A 69 10.80 15.65 22.32
CA PRO A 69 9.92 14.48 22.32
C PRO A 69 8.87 14.52 23.43
N ASP A 70 7.80 13.79 23.24
CA ASP A 70 6.72 13.74 24.22
C ASP A 70 7.18 13.03 25.51
N PRO A 71 6.83 13.56 26.69
CA PRO A 71 7.10 12.82 27.93
C PRO A 71 6.22 11.58 28.04
N THR A 72 6.62 10.68 28.93
CA THR A 72 5.81 9.51 29.26
C THR A 72 4.62 9.99 30.10
N THR A 73 3.41 9.69 29.66
CA THR A 73 2.19 10.10 30.35
C THR A 73 1.33 8.88 30.66
N VAL A 74 0.72 8.89 31.85
CA VAL A 74 -0.25 7.88 32.27
C VAL A 74 -1.60 8.59 32.40
N THR A 75 -2.59 8.12 31.67
CA THR A 75 -3.94 8.65 31.70
C THR A 75 -4.89 7.56 32.17
N ILE A 76 -5.67 7.85 33.18
CA ILE A 76 -6.72 6.94 33.66
C ILE A 76 -8.06 7.55 33.23
N ASP A 77 -8.89 6.76 32.57
CA ASP A 77 -10.18 7.19 32.06
C ASP A 77 -11.09 7.56 33.23
N ALA A 78 -11.89 8.60 33.04
CA ALA A 78 -12.79 9.09 34.07
C ALA A 78 -13.86 8.05 34.38
N VAL A 79 -14.02 7.75 35.67
CA VAL A 79 -15.06 6.89 36.21
C VAL A 79 -15.72 7.64 37.37
N ASP A 80 -17.02 7.49 37.52
CA ASP A 80 -17.74 8.15 38.60
C ASP A 80 -17.19 7.70 39.98
N GLY A 81 -16.80 8.66 40.76
CA GLY A 81 -16.27 8.41 42.10
C GLY A 81 -14.77 8.17 42.16
N LEU A 82 -14.09 8.17 40.99
CA LEU A 82 -12.64 7.95 40.91
C LEU A 82 -11.90 9.26 41.13
N THR A 83 -10.98 9.30 42.10
CA THR A 83 -10.09 10.47 42.31
C THR A 83 -8.66 9.96 42.49
N MET A 84 -7.71 10.80 42.04
CA MET A 84 -6.29 10.48 42.23
C MET A 84 -5.91 10.83 43.70
N ALA A 85 -5.30 9.87 44.40
CA ALA A 85 -4.95 10.02 45.80
C ALA A 85 -3.54 10.58 46.01
N GLY A 86 -2.80 10.78 44.92
CA GLY A 86 -1.46 11.32 45.02
C GLY A 86 -0.85 11.47 43.60
N PRO A 87 0.39 11.93 43.52
CA PRO A 87 1.03 12.09 42.22
C PRO A 87 1.46 10.73 41.66
N LEU A 88 1.65 10.72 40.32
CA LEU A 88 2.27 9.59 39.63
C LEU A 88 3.75 9.55 40.02
N GLU A 89 4.22 8.41 40.50
CA GLU A 89 5.61 8.25 40.89
C GLU A 89 6.28 7.17 40.06
N CYS A 90 7.56 7.41 39.77
CA CYS A 90 8.41 6.42 39.10
C CYS A 90 9.42 5.87 40.08
N SER A 91 9.66 4.56 40.05
CA SER A 91 10.54 3.88 41.00
C SER A 91 12.02 4.26 40.82
N VAL A 92 12.39 4.85 39.68
CA VAL A 92 13.74 5.31 39.43
C VAL A 92 13.68 6.79 39.03
N GLU A 93 14.78 7.51 39.29
CA GLU A 93 14.88 8.89 38.84
C GLU A 93 15.31 8.91 37.38
N ALA A 94 14.65 9.75 36.61
CA ALA A 94 15.06 9.99 35.23
C ALA A 94 16.42 10.69 35.22
N ILE A 95 17.33 10.21 34.39
CA ILE A 95 18.71 10.71 34.34
C ILE A 95 18.82 11.62 33.12
N GLU A 96 19.34 12.82 33.34
CA GLU A 96 19.54 13.77 32.23
C GLU A 96 20.68 13.29 31.32
N HIS A 97 20.36 13.10 30.07
CA HIS A 97 21.31 12.76 29.03
C HIS A 97 21.17 13.73 27.86
N TYR A 98 22.25 13.98 27.17
CA TYR A 98 22.20 14.72 25.92
C TYR A 98 21.65 13.80 24.84
N ASP A 99 20.48 14.15 24.35
CA ASP A 99 19.78 13.36 23.32
C ASP A 99 20.23 13.87 21.95
N THR A 100 20.97 13.02 21.22
CA THR A 100 21.53 13.40 19.94
C THR A 100 20.46 13.55 18.86
N THR A 101 19.33 12.86 19.02
CA THR A 101 18.22 12.95 18.09
C THR A 101 17.44 14.26 18.23
N ALA A 102 17.24 14.71 19.47
CA ALA A 102 16.51 15.95 19.76
C ALA A 102 17.44 17.17 19.89
N GLU A 103 18.73 16.94 20.00
CA GLU A 103 19.76 17.97 20.24
C GLU A 103 19.52 18.77 21.53
N LEU A 104 19.01 18.08 22.55
CA LEU A 104 18.65 18.67 23.84
C LEU A 104 19.07 17.72 24.95
N SER A 105 19.33 18.29 26.17
CA SER A 105 19.50 17.46 27.37
C SER A 105 18.11 17.13 27.91
N LEU A 106 17.80 15.85 27.99
CA LEU A 106 16.44 15.37 28.30
C LEU A 106 16.50 14.27 29.37
N PRO A 107 15.46 14.13 30.18
CA PRO A 107 15.41 13.09 31.20
C PRO A 107 15.06 11.75 30.57
N TRP A 108 15.93 10.75 30.71
CA TRP A 108 15.77 9.42 30.15
C TRP A 108 15.39 8.43 31.23
N LEU A 109 14.47 7.51 30.90
CA LEU A 109 14.16 6.33 31.70
C LEU A 109 14.64 5.09 30.93
N MET A 110 15.44 4.27 31.58
CA MET A 110 16.05 3.09 30.97
C MET A 110 15.93 1.91 31.90
N GLY A 111 16.02 0.70 31.32
CA GLY A 111 15.98 -0.54 32.09
C GLY A 111 14.61 -0.85 32.60
N SER A 112 14.56 -1.48 33.77
CA SER A 112 13.29 -1.92 34.37
C SER A 112 12.93 -1.02 35.56
N PHE A 113 11.67 -0.58 35.57
CA PHE A 113 11.16 0.31 36.61
C PHE A 113 9.65 0.19 36.68
N THR A 114 9.03 0.79 37.68
CA THR A 114 7.58 0.80 37.83
C THR A 114 7.07 2.23 37.94
N LEU A 115 5.87 2.44 37.40
CA LEU A 115 5.09 3.67 37.57
C LEU A 115 3.94 3.33 38.51
N ARG A 116 3.71 4.18 39.52
CA ARG A 116 2.69 3.95 40.54
C ARG A 116 1.79 5.18 40.63
N GLN A 117 0.48 4.95 40.47
CA GLN A 117 -0.53 5.99 40.58
C GLN A 117 -1.54 5.58 41.66
N PRO A 118 -1.48 6.17 42.85
CA PRO A 118 -2.52 5.89 43.85
C PRO A 118 -3.83 6.56 43.48
N PHE A 119 -4.92 5.87 43.75
CA PHE A 119 -6.26 6.39 43.44
C PHE A 119 -7.23 5.89 44.54
N GLU A 120 -8.36 6.60 44.61
CA GLU A 120 -9.47 6.23 45.44
C GLU A 120 -10.75 6.19 44.61
N LEU A 121 -11.56 5.19 44.89
CA LEU A 121 -12.85 5.01 44.23
C LEU A 121 -13.93 4.99 45.29
N SER A 122 -14.85 5.95 45.23
CA SER A 122 -16.00 5.99 46.10
C SER A 122 -17.15 5.25 45.44
N GLY A 123 -17.66 4.24 46.11
CA GLY A 123 -18.73 3.38 45.61
C GLY A 123 -18.47 1.95 46.00
N ALA A 124 -19.54 1.21 46.28
CA ALA A 124 -19.42 -0.15 46.80
C ALA A 124 -19.35 -1.20 45.69
N GLU A 125 -19.60 -0.84 44.47
CA GLU A 125 -19.63 -1.80 43.37
C GLU A 125 -18.30 -1.81 42.59
N GLY A 126 -17.91 -2.98 42.14
CA GLY A 126 -16.70 -3.11 41.37
C GLY A 126 -16.77 -2.41 40.03
N CYS A 127 -15.64 -1.97 39.56
CA CYS A 127 -15.54 -1.28 38.26
C CYS A 127 -14.27 -1.70 37.57
N ARG A 128 -14.07 -1.21 36.35
CA ARG A 128 -12.84 -1.44 35.61
C ARG A 128 -12.09 -0.12 35.48
N ILE A 129 -10.79 -0.18 35.78
CA ILE A 129 -9.89 0.98 35.64
C ILE A 129 -9.17 0.84 34.31
N LYS A 130 -9.45 1.76 33.45
CA LYS A 130 -8.94 1.77 32.08
C LYS A 130 -8.08 3.01 31.82
N GLY A 131 -7.16 2.88 30.93
CA GLY A 131 -6.35 4.03 30.58
C GLY A 131 -5.21 3.69 29.64
N UNK A 132 -4.17 4.56 29.52
CA UNK A 132 -3.17 4.42 28.64
C UNK A 132 -1.94 4.92 29.22
N VAL A 133 -0.95 4.37 28.74
CA VAL A 133 0.40 4.95 28.94
C VAL A 133 0.92 5.33 27.56
N ARG A 134 1.16 6.60 27.35
CA ARG A 134 1.71 7.10 26.07
C ARG A 134 3.20 7.37 26.29
N TYR A 135 4.04 6.85 25.40
CA TYR A 135 5.49 6.99 25.52
C TYR A 135 6.12 7.03 24.14
N MET A 136 7.32 7.56 24.10
CA MET A 136 8.13 7.62 22.88
C MET A 136 9.49 7.03 23.21
N ALA A 137 9.95 6.10 22.38
CA ALA A 137 11.22 5.41 22.61
C ALA A 137 12.23 5.81 21.54
N CYS A 138 13.43 6.10 22.00
CA CYS A 138 14.54 6.52 21.13
C CYS A 138 15.80 5.74 21.47
N ASN A 139 16.70 5.66 20.49
CA ASN A 139 18.06 5.21 20.70
C ASN A 139 19.01 6.30 20.17
N ASP A 140 20.28 5.99 20.01
CA ASP A 140 21.26 7.01 19.57
C ASP A 140 21.08 7.44 18.13
N VAL A 141 20.24 6.75 17.37
CA VAL A 141 20.12 6.95 15.92
C VAL A 141 18.71 7.39 15.52
N SER A 142 17.67 6.87 16.19
CA SER A 142 16.29 7.07 15.73
C SER A 142 15.30 7.01 16.88
N CYS A 143 14.10 7.54 16.64
CA CYS A 143 12.97 7.47 17.57
C CYS A 143 11.84 6.71 16.90
N THR A 144 11.10 5.93 17.69
CA THR A 144 9.85 5.34 17.22
C THR A 144 8.74 6.36 17.29
N PRO A 145 7.67 6.21 16.51
CA PRO A 145 6.49 7.04 16.73
C PRO A 145 5.95 6.85 18.14
N PRO A 146 5.23 7.84 18.69
CA PRO A 146 4.66 7.67 20.02
C PRO A 146 3.80 6.41 20.07
N ALA A 147 4.01 5.62 21.09
CA ALA A 147 3.32 4.35 21.31
C ALA A 147 2.41 4.45 22.52
N THR A 148 1.38 3.64 22.52
CA THR A 148 0.39 3.63 23.60
C THR A 148 0.24 2.21 24.13
N PHE A 149 0.41 2.05 25.43
CA PHE A 149 0.08 0.81 26.15
C PHE A 149 -1.26 1.04 26.83
N GLU A 150 -2.26 0.23 26.52
CA GLU A 150 -3.59 0.33 27.11
C GLU A 150 -3.75 -0.71 28.20
N PHE A 151 -4.42 -0.33 29.27
CA PHE A 151 -4.73 -1.25 30.36
C PHE A 151 -6.22 -1.17 30.69
N ASP A 152 -6.75 -2.29 31.18
CA ASP A 152 -8.15 -2.44 31.57
C ASP A 152 -8.18 -3.47 32.67
N LEU A 153 -8.28 -3.02 33.91
CA LEU A 153 -8.10 -3.85 35.09
C LEU A 153 -9.33 -3.79 36.03
N PRO A 154 -9.76 -4.89 36.56
CA PRO A 154 -10.87 -4.87 37.54
C PRO A 154 -10.43 -4.31 38.86
N PHE A 155 -11.33 -3.60 39.54
CA PHE A 155 -11.11 -3.05 40.88
C PHE A 155 -12.42 -3.03 41.66
N GLY A 156 -12.34 -3.42 42.90
CA GLY A 156 -13.50 -3.41 43.83
C GLY A 156 -14.09 -4.79 44.05
N THR A 157 -15.13 -4.83 44.89
CA THR A 157 -15.82 -6.07 45.20
C THR A 157 -16.97 -6.33 44.24
N GLY A 158 -17.25 -7.56 43.93
CA GLY A 158 -18.34 -7.91 43.02
C GLY A 158 -17.82 -8.47 41.72
N ALA A 159 -18.08 -7.78 40.61
CA ALA A 159 -17.68 -8.26 39.28
C ALA A 159 -16.19 -8.53 39.14
N ALA A 160 -15.38 -7.92 40.00
CA ALA A 160 -13.93 -8.13 40.00
C ALA A 160 -13.52 -9.51 40.49
N ALA A 161 -14.40 -10.20 41.22
CA ALA A 161 -14.07 -11.52 41.77
C ALA A 161 -14.04 -12.64 40.74
N GLU A 162 -14.58 -12.40 39.57
CA GLU A 162 -14.58 -13.37 38.48
C GLU A 162 -13.41 -13.21 37.53
N ALA A 163 -12.70 -12.11 37.63
CA ALA A 163 -11.50 -11.89 36.81
C ALA A 163 -10.33 -12.55 37.52
N THR A 164 -9.95 -13.72 37.04
CA THR A 164 -8.80 -14.42 37.58
C THR A 164 -7.51 -13.62 37.34
N ALA A 165 -6.54 -13.82 38.21
CA ALA A 165 -5.31 -13.05 38.30
C ALA A 165 -4.38 -13.17 37.11
N ASP A 166 -4.85 -13.70 36.00
CA ASP A 166 -4.03 -13.91 34.78
C ASP A 166 -4.26 -12.90 33.69
N GLU A 167 -4.99 -11.83 33.96
CA GLU A 167 -5.20 -10.81 32.97
C GLU A 167 -4.11 -9.73 33.05
N THR A 168 -2.91 -10.07 32.70
CA THR A 168 -1.91 -9.08 32.33
C THR A 168 -2.27 -8.62 30.93
N VAL A 169 -2.76 -7.39 30.85
CA VAL A 169 -3.10 -6.81 29.54
C VAL A 169 -1.81 -6.31 28.95
N THR A 170 -1.26 -7.05 28.00
CA THR A 170 -0.17 -6.55 27.18
C THR A 170 -0.72 -5.49 26.22
N ALA A 171 0.17 -4.62 25.72
CA ALA A 171 -0.17 -3.45 24.91
C ALA A 171 -1.06 -3.72 23.68
N ALA A 172 -1.52 -4.92 23.54
CA ALA A 172 -2.24 -5.32 22.36
C ALA A 172 -3.54 -6.06 22.64
N ALA A 173 -4.01 -6.04 23.84
CA ALA A 173 -5.32 -6.63 24.10
C ALA A 173 -6.43 -5.65 23.71
N VAL A 174 -6.26 -5.00 22.59
CA VAL A 174 -7.36 -4.30 21.94
C VAL A 174 -8.14 -5.37 21.21
N GLY A 175 -9.00 -6.06 21.88
CA GLY A 175 -9.68 -7.07 21.13
C GLY A 175 -10.81 -7.77 21.83
N THR A 176 -10.84 -7.71 23.13
CA THR A 176 -11.84 -8.52 23.81
C THR A 176 -12.94 -7.72 24.48
N SER A 177 -12.78 -6.40 24.63
CA SER A 177 -13.90 -5.59 25.12
C SER A 177 -13.74 -4.16 24.62
N MET A 178 -14.49 -3.83 23.59
CA MET A 178 -14.64 -2.44 23.18
C MET A 178 -15.40 -1.69 24.27
N THR A 179 -15.01 -0.44 24.53
CA THR A 179 -15.81 0.45 25.35
C THR A 179 -17.16 0.68 24.66
N PRO A 180 -18.21 1.07 25.41
CA PRO A 180 -19.49 1.41 24.75
C PRO A 180 -19.35 2.47 23.69
N GLN A 181 -18.43 3.43 23.88
CA GLN A 181 -18.17 4.45 22.87
C GLN A 181 -17.58 3.84 21.61
N GLN A 182 -16.61 2.94 21.75
CA GLN A 182 -16.01 2.24 20.59
C GLN A 182 -17.03 1.39 19.86
N GLU A 183 -17.91 0.70 20.61
CA GLU A 183 -18.98 -0.07 20.00
C GLU A 183 -19.92 0.80 19.19
N GLN A 184 -20.23 2.00 19.70
CA GLN A 184 -21.06 2.95 18.98
C GLN A 184 -20.39 3.40 17.69
N TRP A 185 -19.11 3.74 17.77
CA TRP A 185 -18.36 4.21 16.59
C TRP A 185 -18.24 3.14 15.51
N TRP A 186 -18.19 1.86 15.90
CA TRP A 186 -18.06 0.74 14.97
C TRP A 186 -19.40 0.21 14.46
N ALA A 187 -20.50 0.64 15.04
CA ALA A 187 -21.82 0.11 14.71
C ALA A 187 -22.18 0.36 13.24
N PRO A 188 -22.81 -0.60 12.60
CA PRO A 188 -23.22 -0.43 11.20
C PRO A 188 -24.12 0.78 11.01
N VAL A 189 -23.91 1.49 9.90
CA VAL A 189 -24.68 2.69 9.54
C VAL A 189 -25.22 2.54 8.13
N GLU A 190 -26.32 3.23 7.86
CA GLU A 190 -26.85 3.33 6.50
C GLU A 190 -26.13 4.45 5.78
N VAL A 191 -25.51 4.12 4.66
CA VAL A 191 -24.79 5.07 3.83
C VAL A 191 -25.65 5.35 2.61
N GLU A 192 -25.95 6.64 2.39
CA GLU A 192 -26.62 7.07 1.16
C GLU A 192 -25.61 7.01 0.03
N ASP A 193 -25.68 5.94 -0.72
CA ASP A 193 -24.76 5.71 -1.81
C ASP A 193 -25.33 6.31 -3.08
N HIS A 194 -24.92 7.53 -3.39
CA HIS A 194 -25.27 8.20 -4.64
C HIS A 194 -24.23 7.89 -5.73
N GLN A 195 -23.32 6.97 -5.46
CA GLN A 195 -22.40 6.53 -6.50
C GLN A 195 -23.21 5.81 -7.57
N GLU A 196 -23.29 6.42 -8.71
CA GLU A 196 -23.76 5.73 -9.89
C GLU A 196 -22.81 4.56 -10.09
N ALA A 197 -23.34 3.35 -10.04
CA ALA A 197 -22.57 2.20 -10.46
C ALA A 197 -21.96 2.54 -11.81
N GLN A 198 -20.66 2.38 -11.96
CA GLN A 198 -20.03 2.58 -13.26
C GLN A 198 -20.80 1.78 -14.29
N SER A 199 -21.21 2.43 -15.36
CA SER A 199 -21.95 1.73 -16.40
C SER A 199 -21.06 0.59 -16.91
N TYR A 200 -21.70 -0.48 -17.36
CA TYR A 200 -20.96 -1.61 -17.91
C TYR A 200 -20.13 -1.21 -19.11
N TRP A 201 -20.58 -0.20 -19.88
CA TRP A 201 -19.82 0.35 -21.00
C TRP A 201 -18.52 1.00 -20.52
N ALA A 202 -18.56 1.72 -19.39
CA ALA A 202 -17.36 2.36 -18.84
C ALA A 202 -16.33 1.31 -18.40
N ILE A 203 -16.78 0.20 -17.80
CA ILE A 203 -15.90 -0.89 -17.40
C ILE A 203 -15.26 -1.53 -18.63
N LEU A 204 -16.04 -1.78 -19.67
CA LEU A 204 -15.54 -2.37 -20.91
C LEU A 204 -14.49 -1.46 -21.58
N ILE A 205 -14.74 -0.16 -21.66
CA ILE A 205 -13.81 0.82 -22.23
C ILE A 205 -12.53 0.93 -21.41
N UNK A 206 -12.63 0.80 -20.32
CA UNK A 206 -11.62 0.85 -19.49
C UNK A 206 -10.78 -0.23 -19.59
N GLY A 207 -11.29 -1.27 -19.52
CA GLY A 207 -10.58 -2.49 -19.79
C GLY A 207 -9.89 -2.49 -21.15
N PHE A 208 -10.62 -2.09 -22.17
CA PHE A 208 -10.06 -2.01 -23.55
C PHE A 208 -8.86 -1.08 -23.61
N LEU A 209 -8.95 0.09 -23.02
CA LEU A 209 -7.83 1.04 -23.00
C LEU A 209 -6.65 0.49 -22.19
N GLY A 210 -6.94 -0.22 -21.08
CA GLY A 210 -5.92 -0.90 -20.30
C GLY A 210 -5.18 -1.96 -21.11
N GLY A 211 -5.92 -2.70 -21.94
CA GLY A 211 -5.34 -3.68 -22.85
C GLY A 211 -4.44 -3.07 -23.88
N LEU A 212 -4.84 -1.92 -24.44
CA LEU A 212 -4.00 -1.19 -25.38
C LEU A 212 -2.72 -0.67 -24.71
N VAL A 213 -2.82 -0.17 -23.49
CA VAL A 213 -1.65 0.26 -22.71
C VAL A 213 -0.74 -0.92 -22.42
N ALA A 214 -1.33 -2.09 -22.14
CA ALA A 214 -0.56 -3.30 -21.85
C ALA A 214 0.31 -3.74 -23.03
N LEU A 215 -0.06 -3.38 -24.25
CA LEU A 215 0.77 -3.65 -25.45
C LEU A 215 2.12 -2.95 -25.37
N MET A 216 2.17 -1.83 -24.68
CA MET A 216 3.41 -1.06 -24.52
C MET A 216 4.31 -1.62 -23.42
N THR A 217 3.83 -2.62 -22.68
CA THR A 217 4.62 -3.22 -21.62
C THR A 217 5.72 -4.11 -22.18
N PRO A 218 6.84 -4.20 -21.48
CA PRO A 218 8.01 -4.92 -21.97
C PRO A 218 7.80 -6.41 -22.31
N UNK A 219 6.96 -6.86 -21.81
CA UNK A 219 6.75 -8.23 -22.02
C UNK A 219 5.95 -8.57 -23.20
N VAL A 220 5.15 -7.69 -23.43
CA VAL A 220 4.27 -7.91 -24.57
C VAL A 220 4.91 -7.44 -25.88
N TRP A 221 5.60 -6.34 -25.85
CA TRP A 221 6.14 -5.72 -27.06
C TRP A 221 7.08 -6.65 -27.83
N PRO A 222 8.04 -7.36 -27.20
CA PRO A 222 8.90 -8.28 -27.96
C PRO A 222 8.17 -9.48 -28.56
N MET A 223 6.98 -9.80 -28.05
CA MET A 223 6.19 -10.91 -28.59
C MET A 223 5.56 -10.59 -29.95
N ILE A 224 5.44 -9.30 -30.29
CA ILE A 224 4.82 -8.89 -31.55
C ILE A 224 5.61 -9.43 -32.76
N PRO A 225 6.94 -9.24 -32.86
CA PRO A 225 7.69 -9.81 -33.99
C PRO A 225 7.62 -11.34 -34.05
N MET A 226 7.60 -12.01 -32.89
CA MET A 226 7.53 -13.48 -32.82
C MET A 226 6.19 -13.99 -33.36
N THR A 227 5.11 -13.33 -32.96
CA THR A 227 3.76 -13.66 -33.45
C THR A 227 3.64 -13.40 -34.93
N VAL A 228 4.16 -12.28 -35.40
CA VAL A 228 4.20 -11.88 -36.80
C VAL A 228 4.89 -12.96 -37.62
N SER A 229 6.09 -13.38 -37.18
CA SER A 229 6.87 -14.40 -37.85
C SER A 229 6.11 -15.74 -37.96
N PHE A 230 5.44 -16.14 -36.88
CA PHE A 230 4.65 -17.37 -36.85
C PHE A 230 3.52 -17.33 -37.89
N PHE A 231 2.77 -16.24 -37.96
CA PHE A 231 1.65 -16.14 -38.90
C PHE A 231 2.10 -15.99 -40.34
N LEU A 232 3.23 -15.32 -40.59
CA LEU A 232 3.79 -15.24 -41.94
C LEU A 232 4.23 -16.60 -42.48
N LYS A 233 4.79 -17.46 -41.61
CA LYS A 233 5.20 -18.80 -42.01
C LYS A 233 4.02 -19.74 -42.25
N LYS A 234 2.92 -19.55 -41.54
CA LYS A 234 1.78 -20.47 -41.57
C LYS A 234 0.72 -20.10 -42.60
N SER A 235 0.60 -18.86 -43.00
CA SER A 235 -0.48 -18.42 -43.89
C SER A 235 -0.16 -18.78 -45.34
N LYS A 236 -0.93 -19.71 -45.91
CA LYS A 236 -0.83 -20.12 -47.31
C LYS A 236 -1.95 -19.53 -48.17
N SER A 237 -3.04 -19.07 -47.55
CA SER A 237 -4.13 -18.46 -48.27
C SER A 237 -4.78 -17.39 -47.36
N ARG A 238 -5.48 -16.44 -47.98
CA ARG A 238 -6.14 -15.35 -47.24
C ARG A 238 -7.23 -15.88 -46.33
N ARG A 239 -8.01 -16.87 -46.79
CA ARG A 239 -9.11 -17.44 -46.01
C ARG A 239 -8.56 -18.11 -44.75
N ARG A 240 -7.45 -18.84 -44.87
CA ARG A 240 -6.81 -19.51 -43.75
C ARG A 240 -6.20 -18.52 -42.80
N SER A 241 -5.60 -17.43 -43.33
CA SER A 241 -5.06 -16.33 -42.51
C SER A 241 -6.13 -15.69 -41.64
N ILE A 242 -7.31 -15.41 -42.23
CA ILE A 242 -8.45 -14.81 -41.51
C ILE A 242 -8.91 -15.76 -40.42
N MET A 243 -9.03 -17.04 -40.74
CA MET A 243 -9.47 -18.06 -39.77
C MET A 243 -8.49 -18.19 -38.63
N ASP A 244 -7.17 -18.21 -38.92
CA ASP A 244 -6.13 -18.29 -37.91
C ASP A 244 -6.14 -17.03 -37.02
N ALA A 245 -6.35 -15.83 -37.59
CA ALA A 245 -6.45 -14.60 -36.81
C ALA A 245 -7.65 -14.62 -35.87
N VAL A 246 -8.78 -15.10 -36.33
CA VAL A 246 -9.99 -15.21 -35.51
C VAL A 246 -9.78 -16.21 -34.37
N ILE A 247 -9.16 -17.37 -34.65
CA ILE A 247 -8.88 -18.38 -33.63
C ILE A 247 -7.91 -17.82 -32.59
N TYR A 248 -6.86 -17.11 -33.02
CA TYR A 248 -5.87 -16.54 -32.12
C TYR A 248 -6.49 -15.49 -31.20
N SER A 249 -7.23 -14.54 -31.77
CA SER A 249 -7.89 -13.48 -31.00
C SER A 249 -8.94 -14.05 -30.04
N ALA A 250 -9.74 -14.98 -30.51
CA ALA A 250 -10.75 -15.64 -29.69
C ALA A 250 -10.10 -16.43 -28.54
N SER A 251 -8.95 -17.08 -28.80
CA SER A 251 -8.21 -17.81 -27.78
C SER A 251 -7.70 -16.89 -26.70
N ILE A 252 -7.15 -15.72 -27.07
CA ILE A 252 -6.67 -14.73 -26.10
C ILE A 252 -7.84 -14.27 -25.22
N ILE A 253 -8.96 -13.96 -25.82
CA ILE A 253 -10.15 -13.46 -25.08
C ILE A 253 -10.68 -14.55 -24.14
N VAL A 254 -10.80 -15.78 -24.61
CA VAL A 254 -11.32 -16.89 -23.80
C VAL A 254 -10.38 -17.19 -22.63
N ILE A 255 -9.06 -17.21 -22.87
CA ILE A 255 -8.07 -17.49 -21.80
C ILE A 255 -8.13 -16.41 -20.72
N PHE A 256 -8.19 -15.13 -21.11
CA PHE A 256 -8.30 -14.04 -20.14
C PHE A 256 -9.61 -14.09 -19.37
N LEU A 257 -10.72 -14.40 -20.03
CA LEU A 257 -12.03 -14.50 -19.35
C LEU A 257 -12.02 -15.64 -18.34
N VAL A 258 -11.49 -16.81 -18.72
CA VAL A 258 -11.40 -17.97 -17.82
C VAL A 258 -10.48 -17.61 -16.62
N LEU A 259 -9.36 -16.96 -16.89
CA LEU A 259 -8.44 -16.55 -15.83
C LEU A 259 -9.09 -15.55 -14.89
N GLY A 260 -9.85 -14.59 -15.42
CA GLY A 260 -10.59 -13.62 -14.61
C GLY A 260 -11.64 -14.28 -13.73
N ILE A 261 -12.40 -15.22 -14.29
CA ILE A 261 -13.41 -15.97 -13.54
C ILE A 261 -12.75 -16.79 -12.43
N LEU A 262 -11.65 -17.48 -12.74
CA LEU A 262 -10.95 -18.30 -11.75
C LEU A 262 -10.40 -17.45 -10.61
N LEU A 263 -9.77 -16.31 -10.93
CA LEU A 263 -9.26 -15.41 -9.89
C LEU A 263 -10.39 -14.86 -9.02
N THR A 264 -11.52 -14.52 -9.63
CA THR A 264 -12.69 -14.03 -8.92
C THR A 264 -13.24 -15.07 -7.95
N LEU A 265 -13.42 -16.32 -8.44
CA LEU A 265 -14.01 -17.38 -7.63
C LEU A 265 -13.08 -17.86 -6.52
N ILE A 266 -11.76 -17.92 -6.79
CA ILE A 266 -10.80 -18.44 -5.83
C ILE A 266 -10.49 -17.40 -4.75
N PHE A 267 -10.26 -16.15 -5.12
CA PHE A 267 -9.73 -15.15 -4.21
C PHE A 267 -10.77 -14.14 -3.72
N GLY A 268 -11.68 -13.69 -4.56
CA GLY A 268 -12.58 -12.61 -4.20
C GLY A 268 -11.85 -11.26 -4.11
N PRO A 269 -12.59 -10.14 -3.94
CA PRO A 269 -11.98 -8.81 -4.01
C PRO A 269 -11.07 -8.49 -2.81
N GLY A 270 -11.45 -8.88 -1.61
CA GLY A 270 -10.63 -8.63 -0.42
C GLY A 270 -9.32 -9.37 -0.45
N LYS A 271 -9.34 -10.61 -0.93
CA LYS A 271 -8.14 -11.44 -1.03
C LYS A 271 -7.17 -10.92 -2.09
N LEU A 272 -7.70 -10.37 -3.19
CA LEU A 272 -6.86 -9.77 -4.24
C LEU A 272 -6.10 -8.55 -3.70
N ASN A 273 -6.76 -7.69 -2.93
CA ASN A 273 -6.11 -6.56 -2.29
C ASN A 273 -5.02 -7.01 -1.31
N GLU A 274 -5.30 -8.05 -0.55
CA GLU A 274 -4.37 -8.61 0.41
C GLU A 274 -3.12 -9.15 -0.29
N ILE A 275 -3.30 -9.86 -1.41
CA ILE A 275 -2.19 -10.39 -2.21
C ILE A 275 -1.38 -9.25 -2.82
N ALA A 276 -2.05 -8.20 -3.31
CA ALA A 276 -1.39 -7.06 -3.95
C ALA A 276 -0.45 -6.30 -3.00
N THR A 277 -0.70 -6.38 -1.68
CA THR A 277 0.18 -5.74 -0.69
C THR A 277 1.14 -6.71 -0.01
N SER A 278 1.09 -8.01 -0.33
CA SER A 278 1.98 -8.98 0.32
C SER A 278 3.43 -8.79 -0.12
N ALA A 279 4.36 -9.02 0.79
CA ALA A 279 5.79 -8.90 0.50
C ALA A 279 6.23 -9.92 -0.54
N VAL A 280 5.72 -11.16 -0.44
CA VAL A 280 6.11 -12.23 -1.35
C VAL A 280 5.74 -11.87 -2.79
N PHE A 281 4.48 -11.43 -3.02
CA PHE A 281 4.01 -11.04 -4.34
C PHE A 281 4.84 -9.89 -4.91
N ASN A 282 5.03 -8.82 -4.12
CA ASN A 282 5.71 -7.62 -4.59
C ASN A 282 7.21 -7.85 -4.82
N LEU A 283 7.86 -8.64 -3.97
CA LEU A 283 9.28 -8.96 -4.15
C LEU A 283 9.50 -9.87 -5.35
N ILE A 284 8.58 -10.81 -5.63
CA ILE A 284 8.65 -11.64 -6.84
C ILE A 284 8.55 -10.76 -8.08
N PHE A 285 7.63 -9.82 -8.12
CA PHE A 285 7.53 -8.88 -9.25
C PHE A 285 8.73 -7.95 -9.39
N UNK A 286 9.27 -7.59 -8.49
CA UNK A 286 10.32 -6.84 -8.45
C UNK A 286 11.39 -7.46 -9.04
N ALA A 287 11.61 -8.75 -8.51
CA ALA A 287 12.69 -9.57 -9.02
C ALA A 287 12.51 -9.89 -10.52
N LEU A 288 11.30 -10.24 -10.92
CA LEU A 288 11.01 -10.52 -12.33
C LEU A 288 11.29 -9.31 -13.23
N LEU A 289 10.86 -8.12 -12.82
CA LEU A 289 11.07 -6.92 -13.63
C LEU A 289 12.56 -6.57 -13.74
N VAL A 290 13.30 -6.72 -12.65
CA VAL A 290 14.75 -6.49 -12.67
C VAL A 290 15.45 -7.52 -13.55
N LEU A 291 15.03 -8.78 -13.47
CA LEU A 291 15.59 -9.85 -14.30
C LEU A 291 15.36 -9.57 -15.78
N PHE A 292 14.13 -9.19 -16.16
CA PHE A 292 13.84 -8.84 -17.56
C PHE A 292 14.62 -7.60 -18.00
N ALA A 293 14.75 -6.60 -17.13
CA ALA A 293 15.53 -5.40 -17.46
C ALA A 293 17.01 -5.74 -17.73
N VAL A 294 17.59 -6.57 -16.89
CA VAL A 294 18.99 -7.01 -17.05
C VAL A 294 19.15 -7.75 -18.37
N SER A 295 18.17 -8.60 -18.71
CA SER A 295 18.17 -9.31 -20.00
C SER A 295 18.05 -8.32 -21.18
N PHE A 296 17.19 -7.33 -21.08
CA PHE A 296 17.04 -6.32 -22.14
C PHE A 296 18.31 -5.49 -22.33
N PHE A 297 19.10 -5.29 -21.26
CA PHE A 297 20.39 -4.60 -21.34
C PHE A 297 21.49 -5.46 -21.99
N GLY A 298 21.23 -6.75 -22.18
CA GLY A 298 22.14 -7.64 -22.89
C GLY A 298 23.03 -8.51 -22.03
N ALA A 299 22.79 -8.59 -20.72
CA ALA A 299 23.63 -9.39 -19.83
C ALA A 299 23.47 -10.89 -20.10
N PHE A 300 22.27 -11.34 -20.48
CA PHE A 300 21.97 -12.72 -20.83
C PHE A 300 20.70 -12.76 -21.66
N ASP A 301 20.50 -13.86 -22.37
CA ASP A 301 19.25 -14.07 -23.13
C ASP A 301 18.31 -14.94 -22.31
N ILE A 302 17.05 -14.50 -22.18
CA ILE A 302 16.01 -15.31 -21.56
C ILE A 302 15.49 -16.26 -22.64
N THR A 303 15.99 -17.49 -22.63
CA THR A 303 15.55 -18.54 -23.55
C THR A 303 15.09 -19.73 -22.73
N LEU A 304 14.05 -20.39 -23.21
CA LEU A 304 13.63 -21.66 -22.61
C LEU A 304 14.75 -22.69 -22.80
N PRO A 305 14.92 -23.62 -21.84
CA PRO A 305 15.87 -24.73 -22.07
C PRO A 305 15.58 -25.40 -23.38
N ALA A 306 16.65 -25.87 -24.06
CA ALA A 306 16.51 -26.45 -25.38
C ALA A 306 15.55 -27.64 -25.40
N SER A 307 15.52 -28.42 -24.30
CA SER A 307 14.58 -29.54 -24.15
C SER A 307 13.13 -29.05 -24.11
N TRP A 308 12.87 -27.92 -23.48
CA TRP A 308 11.51 -27.38 -23.41
C TRP A 308 11.07 -26.78 -24.75
N SER A 309 11.93 -26.01 -25.39
CA SER A 309 11.59 -25.45 -26.70
C SER A 309 11.40 -26.52 -27.78
N UNK A 310 12.04 -27.34 -27.67
CA UNK A 310 11.91 -28.47 -28.45
C UNK A 310 10.63 -29.21 -28.28
N ALA A 311 10.29 -29.33 -27.12
CA ALA A 311 9.02 -29.98 -26.83
C ALA A 311 7.83 -29.12 -27.30
N ILE A 312 7.88 -27.82 -27.03
CA ILE A 312 6.85 -26.88 -27.48
C ILE A 312 6.81 -26.83 -29.00
N ASP A 313 7.95 -26.72 -29.64
CA ASP A 313 8.03 -26.66 -31.11
C ASP A 313 7.54 -27.95 -31.75
N SER A 314 7.87 -29.13 -31.17
CA SER A 314 7.39 -30.43 -31.70
C SER A 314 5.88 -30.58 -31.48
N LYS A 315 5.34 -30.11 -30.39
CA LYS A 315 3.89 -30.10 -30.18
C LYS A 315 3.18 -29.14 -31.14
N ALA A 316 3.76 -28.00 -31.38
CA ALA A 316 3.21 -27.03 -32.33
C ALA A 316 3.26 -27.49 -33.76
N UNK A 317 4.11 -28.12 -33.94
CA UNK A 317 4.37 -28.66 -35.21
C UNK A 317 3.59 -29.90 -35.52
N ASN A 318 3.36 -30.57 -34.50
CA ASN A 318 2.65 -31.85 -34.68
C ASN A 318 1.15 -31.75 -34.57
N THR A 319 0.63 -30.66 -34.05
CA THR A 319 -0.81 -30.42 -33.93
C THR A 319 -1.31 -29.61 -35.12
N THR A 320 -2.43 -30.05 -35.66
CA THR A 320 -3.09 -29.30 -36.74
C THR A 320 -3.61 -27.99 -36.23
N GLY A 321 -3.43 -26.96 -37.03
CA GLY A 321 -3.84 -25.60 -36.96
C GLY A 321 -4.36 -25.00 -35.64
N PHE A 322 -5.48 -25.54 -35.14
CA PHE A 322 -6.16 -24.95 -33.99
C PHE A 322 -5.32 -25.01 -32.71
N LEU A 323 -4.72 -26.18 -32.42
CA LEU A 323 -3.98 -26.37 -31.17
C LEU A 323 -2.71 -25.51 -31.11
N SER A 324 -1.99 -25.38 -32.23
CA SER A 324 -0.77 -24.58 -32.26
C SER A 324 -1.07 -23.10 -32.03
N ILE A 325 -2.16 -22.61 -32.64
CA ILE A 325 -2.58 -21.21 -32.48
C ILE A 325 -3.04 -20.98 -31.01
N PHE A 326 -3.77 -21.94 -30.45
CA PHE A 326 -4.21 -21.87 -29.06
C PHE A 326 -3.00 -21.83 -28.10
N PHE A 327 -1.99 -22.66 -28.33
CA PHE A 327 -0.79 -22.66 -27.50
C PHE A 327 0.00 -21.35 -27.61
N MET A 328 0.04 -20.75 -28.81
CA MET A 328 0.65 -19.43 -29.00
C MET A 328 -0.09 -18.36 -28.19
N ALA A 329 -1.42 -18.38 -28.24
CA ALA A 329 -2.24 -17.45 -27.48
C ALA A 329 -2.04 -17.66 -25.97
N PHE A 330 -1.98 -18.90 -25.54
CA PHE A 330 -1.77 -19.25 -24.13
C PHE A 330 -0.40 -18.74 -23.65
N THR A 331 0.64 -18.91 -24.46
CA THR A 331 1.99 -18.41 -24.15
C THR A 331 1.98 -16.88 -24.04
N LEU A 332 1.31 -16.19 -24.97
CA LEU A 332 1.20 -14.74 -24.93
C LEU A 332 0.52 -14.28 -23.62
N VAL A 333 -0.58 -14.93 -23.25
CA VAL A 333 -1.31 -14.58 -22.02
C VAL A 333 -0.43 -14.80 -20.78
N LEU A 334 0.27 -15.93 -20.71
CA LEU A 334 1.14 -16.22 -19.56
C LEU A 334 2.28 -15.24 -19.43
N VAL A 335 2.95 -14.92 -20.54
CA VAL A 335 4.08 -13.98 -20.52
C VAL A 335 3.58 -12.56 -20.23
N SER A 336 2.50 -12.15 -20.87
CA SER A 336 1.96 -10.81 -20.67
C SER A 336 1.40 -10.62 -19.26
N PHE A 337 0.88 -11.69 -18.65
CA PHE A 337 0.29 -11.61 -17.31
C PHE A 337 1.31 -11.14 -16.27
N SER A 338 2.57 -11.52 -16.42
CA SER A 338 3.62 -11.12 -15.49
C SER A 338 3.81 -9.59 -15.46
N CYS A 339 3.66 -8.93 -16.62
CA CYS A 339 3.80 -7.48 -16.73
C CYS A 339 2.48 -6.75 -16.53
N THR A 340 1.35 -7.38 -16.89
CA THR A 340 0.04 -6.75 -16.84
C THR A 340 -0.76 -7.09 -15.59
N GLY A 341 -0.22 -7.95 -14.72
CA GLY A 341 -0.90 -8.35 -13.49
C GLY A 341 -1.40 -7.20 -12.65
N PRO A 342 -0.57 -6.17 -12.39
CA PRO A 342 -1.05 -5.01 -11.62
C PRO A 342 -2.20 -4.26 -12.29
N ILE A 343 -2.19 -4.12 -13.61
CA ILE A 343 -3.29 -3.50 -14.36
C ILE A 343 -4.55 -4.34 -14.24
N ILE A 344 -4.41 -5.65 -14.42
CA ILE A 344 -5.52 -6.61 -14.31
C ILE A 344 -6.08 -6.61 -12.89
N GLY A 345 -5.21 -6.61 -11.88
CA GLY A 345 -5.63 -6.56 -10.49
C GLY A 345 -6.44 -5.32 -10.16
N THR A 346 -5.98 -4.16 -10.64
CA THR A 346 -6.70 -2.90 -10.45
C THR A 346 -8.07 -2.94 -11.11
N LEU A 347 -8.14 -3.45 -12.34
CA LEU A 347 -9.40 -3.57 -13.07
C LEU A 347 -10.39 -4.51 -12.34
N LEU A 348 -9.89 -5.64 -11.83
CA LEU A 348 -10.72 -6.60 -11.11
C LEU A 348 -11.27 -6.01 -9.81
N VAL A 349 -10.42 -5.31 -9.06
CA VAL A 349 -10.85 -4.68 -7.80
C VAL A 349 -11.91 -3.60 -8.08
N GLU A 350 -11.70 -2.76 -9.10
CA GLU A 350 -12.69 -1.74 -9.46
C GLU A 350 -14.00 -2.37 -9.94
N ALA A 351 -13.91 -3.43 -10.74
CA ALA A 351 -15.10 -4.11 -11.27
C ALA A 351 -15.89 -4.83 -10.18
N PHE A 352 -15.20 -5.30 -9.12
CA PHE A 352 -15.84 -6.00 -8.00
C PHE A 352 -16.72 -5.10 -7.14
N SER A 353 -16.58 -3.77 -7.26
CA SER A 353 -17.44 -2.85 -6.51
C SER A 353 -18.92 -3.04 -6.84
N GLN A 354 -19.24 -3.78 -7.90
CA GLN A 354 -20.61 -4.03 -8.34
C GLN A 354 -21.11 -5.44 -8.03
N SER A 355 -20.63 -6.07 -7.04
CA SER A 355 -21.15 -7.30 -6.40
C SER A 355 -21.74 -8.40 -7.32
N ASN A 356 -21.44 -8.40 -8.63
CA ASN A 356 -21.82 -9.49 -9.54
C ASN A 356 -20.64 -9.84 -10.44
N LEU A 357 -20.76 -10.95 -11.18
CA LEU A 357 -19.66 -11.42 -12.04
C LEU A 357 -19.56 -10.64 -13.35
N LEU A 358 -20.58 -9.87 -13.70
CA LEU A 358 -20.62 -9.18 -15.00
C LEU A 358 -19.54 -8.07 -15.09
N GLY A 359 -19.31 -7.33 -14.00
CA GLY A 359 -18.28 -6.30 -13.96
C GLY A 359 -16.89 -6.84 -14.27
N PRO A 360 -16.39 -7.83 -13.49
CA PRO A 360 -15.07 -8.43 -13.78
C PRO A 360 -14.99 -9.06 -15.16
N LEU A 361 -16.05 -9.71 -15.63
CA LEU A 361 -16.08 -10.30 -16.97
C LEU A 361 -15.91 -9.23 -18.05
N LEU A 362 -16.62 -8.10 -17.92
CA LEU A 362 -16.52 -7.02 -18.90
C LEU A 362 -15.16 -6.34 -18.84
N GLY A 363 -14.59 -6.17 -17.66
CA GLY A 363 -13.25 -5.61 -17.50
C GLY A 363 -12.19 -6.47 -18.13
N MET A 364 -12.20 -7.77 -17.85
CA MET A 364 -11.26 -8.72 -18.42
C MET A 364 -11.50 -8.91 -19.92
N GLY A 365 -12.75 -8.92 -20.35
CA GLY A 365 -13.10 -9.03 -21.76
C GLY A 365 -12.63 -7.82 -22.56
N GLY A 366 -12.82 -6.63 -22.02
CA GLY A 366 -12.30 -5.40 -22.63
C GLY A 366 -10.79 -5.38 -22.72
N PHE A 367 -10.11 -5.78 -21.64
CA PHE A 367 -8.65 -5.89 -21.59
C PHE A 367 -8.15 -6.86 -22.65
N ALA A 368 -8.76 -8.04 -22.71
CA ALA A 368 -8.38 -9.08 -23.69
C ALA A 368 -8.63 -8.61 -25.12
N LEU A 369 -9.73 -7.90 -25.36
CA LEU A 369 -10.04 -7.36 -26.69
C LEU A 369 -9.00 -6.31 -27.09
N GLY A 370 -8.62 -5.41 -26.18
CA GLY A 370 -7.59 -4.42 -26.44
C GLY A 370 -6.23 -5.05 -26.72
N LEU A 371 -5.87 -6.08 -25.98
CA LEU A 371 -4.61 -6.80 -26.19
C LEU A 371 -4.63 -7.60 -27.49
N ALA A 372 -5.75 -8.24 -27.81
CA ALA A 372 -5.87 -9.11 -28.99
C ALA A 372 -6.03 -8.34 -30.28
N LEU A 373 -6.55 -7.11 -30.25
CA LEU A 373 -6.89 -6.37 -31.47
C LEU A 373 -5.71 -6.15 -32.40
N PRO A 374 -4.54 -5.63 -31.95
CA PRO A 374 -3.41 -5.47 -32.88
C PRO A 374 -2.88 -6.80 -33.40
N PHE A 375 -2.81 -7.84 -32.56
CA PHE A 375 -2.36 -9.16 -32.98
C PHE A 375 -3.30 -9.76 -34.03
N GLY A 376 -4.61 -9.58 -33.82
CA GLY A 376 -5.62 -10.01 -34.80
C GLY A 376 -5.52 -9.24 -36.11
N LEU A 377 -5.31 -7.92 -36.04
CA LEU A 377 -5.14 -7.11 -37.24
C LEU A 377 -3.89 -7.53 -38.04
N PHE A 378 -2.78 -7.79 -37.37
CA PHE A 378 -1.55 -8.23 -38.04
C PHE A 378 -1.74 -9.59 -38.68
N ALA A 379 -2.42 -10.51 -37.99
CA ALA A 379 -2.70 -11.83 -38.56
C ALA A 379 -3.72 -11.75 -39.70
N PHE A 380 -4.69 -10.83 -39.60
CA PHE A 380 -5.71 -10.60 -40.64
C PHE A 380 -5.11 -9.98 -41.89
N PHE A 381 -4.15 -9.07 -41.71
CA PHE A 381 -3.47 -8.37 -42.81
C PHE A 381 -1.97 -8.62 -42.76
N PRO A 382 -1.48 -9.78 -43.23
CA PRO A 382 -0.04 -10.07 -43.17
C PRO A 382 0.83 -9.10 -43.93
N SER A 383 0.29 -8.40 -44.96
CA SER A 383 1.05 -7.42 -45.73
C SER A 383 1.48 -6.22 -44.91
N MET A 384 0.72 -5.87 -43.86
CA MET A 384 1.10 -4.78 -42.95
C MET A 384 2.35 -5.15 -42.15
N LEU A 385 2.58 -6.45 -41.91
CA LEU A 385 3.73 -6.95 -41.16
C LEU A 385 5.02 -6.82 -41.95
N LYS A 386 4.95 -6.92 -43.27
CA LYS A 386 6.14 -6.83 -44.15
C LYS A 386 6.72 -5.42 -44.15
N GLU A 387 5.91 -4.40 -43.80
CA GLU A 387 6.34 -3.00 -43.78
C GLU A 387 7.01 -2.63 -42.46
N LEU A 388 6.85 -3.44 -41.41
CA LEU A 388 7.50 -3.18 -40.13
C LEU A 388 8.98 -3.51 -40.19
N PRO A 389 9.87 -2.67 -39.64
CA PRO A 389 11.30 -3.00 -39.59
C PRO A 389 11.52 -4.28 -38.78
N ARG A 390 12.16 -5.27 -39.41
CA ARG A 390 12.25 -6.61 -38.83
C ARG A 390 13.46 -6.85 -37.95
N SER A 391 14.50 -6.08 -38.10
CA SER A 391 15.74 -6.34 -37.39
C SER A 391 16.62 -5.11 -37.38
N GLY A 392 17.65 -5.17 -36.57
CA GLY A 392 18.68 -4.18 -36.52
C GLY A 392 18.73 -3.48 -35.18
N SER A 393 19.49 -2.41 -35.16
CA SER A 393 19.75 -1.63 -33.95
C SER A 393 18.48 -0.99 -33.36
N TRP A 394 17.48 -0.75 -34.19
CA TRP A 394 16.23 -0.15 -33.74
C TRP A 394 15.53 -1.02 -32.69
N LEU A 395 15.42 -2.33 -32.96
CA LEU A 395 14.72 -3.24 -32.05
C LEU A 395 15.50 -3.39 -30.73
N ASN A 396 16.82 -3.48 -30.83
CA ASN A 396 17.67 -3.54 -29.63
C ASN A 396 17.53 -2.26 -28.77
N SER A 397 17.45 -1.11 -29.43
CA SER A 397 17.27 0.16 -28.72
C SER A 397 15.94 0.21 -27.98
N VAL A 398 14.91 -0.28 -28.60
CA VAL A 398 13.60 -0.39 -27.94
C VAL A 398 13.68 -1.30 -26.72
N UNK A 399 14.28 -2.24 -26.84
CA UNK A 399 14.47 -3.12 -25.82
C UNK A 399 15.17 -2.62 -24.68
N VAL A 400 16.16 -1.89 -24.91
CA VAL A 400 16.93 -1.29 -23.83
C VAL A 400 16.10 -0.21 -23.12
N VAL A 401 15.41 0.62 -23.89
CA VAL A 401 14.49 1.63 -23.33
C VAL A 401 13.44 0.97 -22.45
N LEU A 402 12.88 -0.14 -22.91
CA LEU A 402 11.90 -0.90 -22.10
C LEU A 402 12.55 -1.48 -20.84
N GLY A 403 13.83 -1.83 -20.89
CA GLY A 403 14.58 -2.25 -19.71
C GLY A 403 14.64 -1.14 -18.66
N PHE A 404 14.91 0.08 -19.09
CA PHE A 404 14.88 1.24 -18.19
C PHE A 404 13.49 1.44 -17.59
N VAL A 405 12.44 1.31 -18.40
CA VAL A 405 11.06 1.45 -17.94
C VAL A 405 10.76 0.37 -16.90
N GLU A 406 11.21 -0.86 -17.12
CA GLU A 406 11.02 -1.95 -16.14
C GLU A 406 11.71 -1.68 -14.82
N LEU A 407 12.95 -1.17 -14.84
CA LEU A 407 13.65 -0.81 -13.60
C LEU A 407 12.89 0.29 -12.86
N ILE A 408 12.43 1.29 -13.59
CA ILE A 408 11.68 2.41 -13.00
C ILE A 408 10.42 1.88 -12.32
N LEU A 409 9.67 1.02 -13.01
CA LEU A 409 8.42 0.45 -12.47
C LEU A 409 8.66 -0.57 -11.36
N SER A 410 9.81 -1.27 -11.37
CA SER A 410 10.12 -2.27 -10.33
C SER A 410 10.19 -1.63 -8.93
N LEU A 411 10.59 -0.36 -8.86
CA LEU A 411 10.66 0.36 -7.59
C LEU A 411 9.28 0.56 -6.98
N LYS A 412 8.23 0.64 -7.80
CA LYS A 412 6.86 0.74 -7.28
C LYS A 412 6.50 -0.51 -6.47
N PHE A 413 6.85 -1.70 -6.96
CA PHE A 413 6.56 -2.95 -6.25
C PHE A 413 7.35 -3.04 -4.94
N LEU A 414 8.62 -2.66 -4.97
CA LEU A 414 9.43 -2.63 -3.77
C LEU A 414 8.88 -1.61 -2.76
N SER A 415 8.42 -0.46 -3.25
CA SER A 415 7.81 0.58 -2.42
C SER A 415 6.53 0.08 -1.72
N VAL A 416 5.69 -0.66 -2.42
CA VAL A 416 4.45 -1.20 -1.83
C VAL A 416 4.78 -2.15 -0.68
N ALA A 417 5.74 -3.06 -0.88
CA ALA A 417 6.16 -3.99 0.18
C ALA A 417 6.77 -3.23 1.36
N ASP A 418 7.62 -2.25 1.07
CA ASP A 418 8.28 -1.45 2.09
C ASP A 418 7.27 -0.69 2.95
N LEU A 419 6.28 -0.07 2.34
CA LEU A 419 5.24 0.68 3.05
C LEU A 419 4.33 -0.24 3.86
N ALA A 420 3.91 -1.36 3.26
CA ALA A 420 2.96 -2.27 3.90
C ALA A 420 3.54 -2.93 5.14
N TYR A 421 4.85 -3.23 5.13
CA TYR A 421 5.52 -3.93 6.23
C TYR A 421 6.31 -2.99 7.15
N GLY A 422 6.39 -1.70 6.80
CA GLY A 422 7.06 -0.70 7.61
C GLY A 422 8.58 -0.83 7.69
N TRP A 423 9.21 -1.33 6.63
CA TRP A 423 10.67 -1.56 6.63
C TRP A 423 11.48 -0.26 6.62
N ARG A 424 10.96 0.81 6.05
CA ARG A 424 11.61 2.13 5.93
C ARG A 424 12.92 2.07 5.15
N LEU A 425 12.97 1.20 4.13
CA LEU A 425 14.14 1.07 3.25
C LEU A 425 14.05 1.97 2.03
N LEU A 426 12.85 2.26 1.55
CA LEU A 426 12.62 3.00 0.31
C LEU A 426 11.69 4.18 0.61
N ASP A 427 12.20 5.13 1.39
CA ASP A 427 11.46 6.36 1.65
C ASP A 427 11.33 7.18 0.37
N ARG A 428 10.45 8.18 0.40
CA ARG A 428 10.12 8.94 -0.81
C ARG A 428 11.35 9.59 -1.44
N GLU A 429 12.26 10.17 -0.66
CA GLU A 429 13.46 10.81 -1.21
C GLU A 429 14.40 9.78 -1.86
N ILE A 430 14.50 8.57 -1.32
CA ILE A 430 15.34 7.51 -1.89
C ILE A 430 14.73 7.03 -3.22
N PHE A 431 13.42 6.83 -3.23
CA PHE A 431 12.68 6.45 -4.44
C PHE A 431 12.90 7.47 -5.55
N ILE A 432 12.73 8.75 -5.24
CA ILE A 432 12.88 9.83 -6.21
C ILE A 432 14.34 9.93 -6.67
N ALA A 433 15.31 9.76 -5.77
CA ALA A 433 16.73 9.79 -6.12
C ALA A 433 17.07 8.72 -7.16
N ILE A 434 16.60 7.49 -6.94
CA ILE A 434 16.85 6.40 -7.88
C ILE A 434 16.14 6.67 -9.21
N TRP A 435 14.92 7.18 -9.18
CA TRP A 435 14.20 7.54 -10.41
C TRP A 435 14.94 8.63 -11.19
N ILE A 436 15.47 9.66 -10.51
CA ILE A 436 16.24 10.72 -11.17
C ILE A 436 17.45 10.11 -11.89
N VAL A 437 18.20 9.24 -11.20
CA VAL A 437 19.38 8.60 -11.78
C VAL A 437 19.01 7.76 -12.98
N LEU A 438 17.91 6.99 -12.89
CA LEU A 438 17.47 6.15 -14.01
C LEU A 438 17.05 6.98 -15.22
N PHE A 439 16.34 8.10 -15.02
CA PHE A 439 15.96 8.96 -16.13
C PHE A 439 17.15 9.67 -16.74
N VAL A 440 18.16 10.07 -15.94
CA VAL A 440 19.40 10.64 -16.45
C VAL A 440 20.16 9.60 -17.28
N LEU A 441 20.28 8.36 -16.80
CA LEU A 441 20.96 7.29 -17.52
C LEU A 441 20.21 6.93 -18.79
N LEU A 442 18.89 6.96 -18.79
CA LEU A 442 18.10 6.75 -20.01
C LEU A 442 18.38 7.84 -21.03
N GLY A 443 18.43 9.10 -20.59
CA GLY A 443 18.77 10.21 -21.47
C GLY A 443 20.18 10.07 -22.06
N MET A 444 21.13 9.65 -21.26
CA MET A 444 22.51 9.40 -21.72
C MET A 444 22.55 8.25 -22.74
N TYR A 445 21.75 7.19 -22.51
CA TYR A 445 21.65 6.10 -23.46
C TYR A 445 21.08 6.58 -24.80
N LEU A 446 20.02 7.39 -24.75
CA LEU A 446 19.37 7.90 -25.96
C LEU A 446 20.31 8.79 -26.78
N LEU A 447 21.21 9.53 -26.12
CA LEU A 447 22.20 10.36 -26.79
C LEU A 447 23.44 9.56 -27.26
N GLY A 448 23.49 8.26 -26.96
CA GLY A 448 24.61 7.41 -27.37
C GLY A 448 25.83 7.48 -26.46
N LYS A 449 25.71 8.15 -25.30
CA LYS A 449 26.81 8.27 -24.32
C LYS A 449 26.91 7.05 -23.42
N LEU A 450 25.87 6.23 -23.36
CA LEU A 450 25.83 4.97 -22.62
C LEU A 450 25.44 3.88 -23.62
N ARG A 451 26.26 2.85 -23.75
CA ARG A 451 26.01 1.76 -24.68
C ARG A 451 26.19 0.41 -24.00
N PHE A 452 25.33 -0.52 -24.34
CA PHE A 452 25.42 -1.90 -23.87
C PHE A 452 26.01 -2.79 -24.97
N SER A 453 26.23 -4.07 -24.65
CA SER A 453 26.99 -4.98 -25.48
C SER A 453 26.42 -5.21 -26.88
N HIS A 454 25.09 -5.13 -27.02
CA HIS A 454 24.43 -5.37 -28.31
C HIS A 454 24.10 -4.10 -29.07
N ASP A 455 24.50 -2.94 -28.56
CA ASP A 455 24.22 -1.67 -29.20
C ASP A 455 25.19 -1.38 -30.34
N SER A 456 24.67 -0.90 -31.45
CA SER A 456 25.48 -0.45 -32.57
C SER A 456 26.10 0.94 -32.29
N PRO A 457 27.32 1.21 -32.77
CA PRO A 457 27.84 2.56 -32.61
C PRO A 457 27.01 3.59 -33.38
N MET A 458 26.90 4.79 -32.81
CA MET A 458 26.16 5.91 -33.41
C MET A 458 27.13 7.02 -33.74
N GLU A 459 27.24 7.37 -35.02
CA GLU A 459 28.02 8.54 -35.47
C GLU A 459 27.23 9.83 -35.27
N HIS A 460 25.92 9.75 -35.43
CA HIS A 460 25.00 10.87 -35.28
C HIS A 460 23.84 10.49 -34.39
N THR A 461 23.33 11.45 -33.64
CA THR A 461 22.14 11.23 -32.82
C THR A 461 20.91 11.46 -33.69
N PRO A 462 20.06 10.43 -33.92
CA PRO A 462 18.80 10.68 -34.65
C PRO A 462 17.91 11.69 -33.93
N VAL A 463 17.12 12.43 -34.71
CA VAL A 463 16.28 13.50 -34.13
C VAL A 463 15.28 12.93 -33.11
N ALA A 464 14.69 11.77 -33.41
CA ALA A 464 13.74 11.15 -32.49
C ALA A 464 14.40 10.82 -31.14
N ARG A 465 15.62 10.27 -31.15
CA ARG A 465 16.34 9.97 -29.93
C ARG A 465 16.71 11.24 -29.16
N PHE A 466 17.05 12.31 -29.88
CA PHE A 466 17.34 13.61 -29.27
C PHE A 466 16.14 14.13 -28.48
N PHE A 467 14.95 14.13 -29.09
CA PHE A 467 13.76 14.62 -28.39
C PHE A 467 13.34 13.72 -27.24
N LEU A 468 13.51 12.40 -27.37
CA LEU A 468 13.25 11.49 -26.28
C LEU A 468 14.25 11.72 -25.12
N ALA A 469 15.51 12.03 -25.45
CA ALA A 469 16.51 12.38 -24.43
C ALA A 469 16.13 13.68 -23.72
N VAL A 470 15.66 14.68 -24.47
CA VAL A 470 15.17 15.93 -23.89
C VAL A 470 14.03 15.65 -22.91
N ALA A 471 13.08 14.80 -23.32
CA ALA A 471 11.96 14.42 -22.44
C ALA A 471 12.47 13.73 -21.18
N SER A 472 13.42 12.81 -21.30
CA SER A 472 13.95 12.05 -20.16
C SER A 472 14.69 12.96 -19.19
N PHE A 473 15.58 13.81 -19.68
CA PHE A 473 16.30 14.75 -18.81
C PHE A 473 15.37 15.78 -18.19
N SER A 474 14.35 16.25 -18.95
CA SER A 474 13.36 17.19 -18.43
C SER A 474 12.58 16.57 -17.27
N PHE A 475 12.23 15.29 -17.39
CA PHE A 475 11.52 14.59 -16.33
C PHE A 475 12.41 14.41 -15.09
N ALA A 476 13.71 14.13 -15.29
CA ALA A 476 14.65 14.04 -14.19
C ALA A 476 14.74 15.36 -13.42
N VAL A 477 14.79 16.50 -14.16
CA VAL A 477 14.83 17.83 -13.54
C VAL A 477 13.51 18.12 -12.82
N TYR A 478 12.37 17.73 -13.43
CA TYR A 478 11.06 17.86 -12.80
C TYR A 478 10.99 17.14 -11.43
N LEU A 479 11.62 15.97 -11.33
CA LEU A 479 11.63 15.18 -10.10
C LEU A 479 12.53 15.80 -9.00
N LEU A 480 13.48 16.64 -9.37
CA LEU A 480 14.51 17.12 -8.44
C LEU A 480 13.92 17.83 -7.21
N PRO A 481 12.93 18.75 -7.33
CA PRO A 481 12.36 19.36 -6.12
C PRO A 481 11.70 18.36 -5.17
N GLY A 482 11.28 17.20 -5.67
CA GLY A 482 10.71 16.14 -4.85
C GLY A 482 11.67 15.59 -3.81
N MET A 483 12.98 15.72 -4.04
CA MET A 483 13.99 15.34 -3.05
C MET A 483 13.84 16.12 -1.74
N TRP A 484 13.28 17.33 -1.81
CA TRP A 484 13.07 18.19 -0.66
C TRP A 484 11.60 18.33 -0.27
N GLY A 485 10.75 17.43 -0.76
CA GLY A 485 9.37 17.32 -0.35
C GLY A 485 8.34 17.98 -1.24
N ALA A 486 8.72 18.44 -2.43
CA ALA A 486 7.74 19.04 -3.35
C ALA A 486 6.67 18.00 -3.73
N PRO A 487 5.38 18.38 -3.73
CA PRO A 487 4.34 17.47 -4.20
C PRO A 487 4.40 17.36 -5.71
N LEU A 488 4.91 16.24 -6.18
CA LEU A 488 5.08 15.99 -7.61
C LEU A 488 3.80 15.35 -8.16
N LYS A 489 2.95 16.16 -8.76
CA LYS A 489 1.64 15.71 -9.25
C LYS A 489 1.74 14.65 -10.34
N GLY A 490 2.79 14.70 -11.14
CA GLY A 490 3.01 13.74 -12.22
C GLY A 490 3.27 12.33 -11.74
N ILE A 491 3.72 12.16 -10.52
CA ILE A 491 4.08 10.85 -9.97
C ILE A 491 3.36 10.49 -8.67
N UNK A 492 2.48 11.08 -8.45
CA UNK A 492 1.71 10.85 -7.36
C UNK A 492 1.28 9.47 -7.19
N ALA A 493 0.94 8.88 -8.30
CA ALA A 493 0.47 7.50 -8.31
C ALA A 493 1.56 6.48 -7.95
N PHE A 494 2.81 6.80 -8.16
CA PHE A 494 3.92 5.86 -8.03
C PHE A 494 4.80 6.10 -6.81
N ALA A 495 5.01 7.36 -6.44
CA ALA A 495 5.94 7.71 -5.36
C ALA A 495 5.35 7.35 -3.99
N PRO A 496 6.21 6.96 -3.01
CA PRO A 496 5.73 6.80 -1.64
C PRO A 496 5.16 8.10 -1.09
N PRO A 497 4.32 8.03 -0.04
CA PRO A 497 3.71 9.23 0.52
C PRO A 497 4.73 10.19 1.14
N LEU A 498 4.33 11.46 1.22
CA LEU A 498 5.18 12.52 1.77
C LEU A 498 5.61 12.27 3.22
N TYR A 499 4.81 11.56 4.02
CA TYR A 499 5.18 11.31 5.40
C TYR A 499 6.41 10.42 5.56
N THR A 500 6.80 9.67 4.52
CA THR A 500 8.02 8.86 4.56
C THR A 500 9.28 9.69 4.37
N GLN A 501 9.15 10.96 3.95
CA GLN A 501 10.29 11.80 3.63
C GLN A 501 11.02 12.25 4.91
N ASP A 502 12.33 12.04 4.97
CA ASP A 502 13.12 12.39 6.14
C ASP A 502 13.31 13.89 6.29
N PHE A 503 13.26 14.64 5.18
CA PHE A 503 13.38 16.09 5.21
C PHE A 503 12.43 16.69 4.19
N ASN A 504 11.81 17.81 4.55
CA ASN A 504 10.75 18.41 3.75
C ASN A 504 10.80 19.93 3.93
N LEU A 505 11.20 20.64 2.88
CA LEU A 505 11.30 22.11 2.88
C LEU A 505 9.98 22.77 2.45
N TYR A 506 9.02 22.00 1.92
CA TYR A 506 7.78 22.54 1.37
C TYR A 506 6.61 22.51 2.35
N GLY A 507 6.89 22.23 3.61
CA GLY A 507 5.87 22.13 4.62
C GLY A 507 5.34 20.72 4.73
N GLY A 508 4.92 20.35 5.93
CA GLY A 508 4.48 19.00 6.20
C GLY A 508 3.10 18.68 5.63
N SER A 509 2.82 17.40 5.58
CA SER A 509 1.46 16.94 5.43
C SER A 509 0.64 17.45 6.61
N PHE A 510 -0.66 17.64 6.40
CA PHE A 510 -1.53 18.02 7.50
C PHE A 510 -1.61 16.88 8.51
N GLU A 511 -1.92 17.25 9.75
CA GLU A 511 -2.04 16.31 10.84
C GLU A 511 -3.14 15.29 10.51
N GLU A 512 -2.78 14.01 10.53
CA GLU A 512 -3.74 12.95 10.26
C GLU A 512 -3.54 11.82 11.25
N PHE A 513 -4.64 11.19 11.60
CA PHE A 513 -4.64 10.04 12.48
C PHE A 513 -4.65 8.77 11.65
N HIS A 514 -3.97 7.75 12.14
CA HIS A 514 -3.95 6.43 11.50
C HIS A 514 -4.65 5.37 12.36
N ASP A 515 -5.32 5.80 13.41
CA ASP A 515 -6.13 4.96 14.28
C ASP A 515 -7.50 5.58 14.40
N TYR A 516 -8.52 4.78 14.13
CA TYR A 516 -9.89 5.26 14.09
C TYR A 516 -10.34 5.79 15.45
N GLU A 517 -10.09 5.02 16.52
CA GLU A 517 -10.50 5.43 17.87
C GLU A 517 -9.76 6.70 18.34
N UNK A 518 -8.66 6.84 17.96
CA UNK A 518 -7.89 7.92 18.29
C UNK A 518 -8.35 9.14 17.69
N GLY A 519 -8.57 9.01 16.51
CA GLY A 519 -9.07 10.14 15.76
C GLY A 519 -10.47 10.56 16.17
N MET A 520 -11.35 9.60 16.37
CA MET A 520 -12.73 9.90 16.81
C MET A 520 -12.75 10.58 18.17
N ALA A 521 -11.92 10.11 19.10
CA ALA A 521 -11.85 10.73 20.43
C ALA A 521 -11.34 12.17 20.35
N TYR A 522 -10.33 12.41 19.53
CA TYR A 522 -9.78 13.75 19.32
C TYR A 522 -10.84 14.69 18.71
N ALA A 523 -11.57 14.17 17.73
CA ALA A 523 -12.63 14.97 17.08
C ALA A 523 -13.75 15.33 18.07
N GLU A 524 -14.09 14.39 18.93
CA GLU A 524 -15.11 14.65 19.98
C GLU A 524 -14.64 15.72 20.96
N ARG A 525 -13.37 15.65 21.40
CA ARG A 525 -12.81 16.65 22.30
C ARG A 525 -12.72 18.05 21.69
N THR A 526 -12.38 18.12 20.40
CA THR A 526 -12.19 19.39 19.72
C THR A 526 -13.47 19.95 19.08
N GLY A 527 -14.55 19.16 19.08
CA GLY A 527 -15.82 19.58 18.49
C GLY A 527 -15.73 19.75 16.98
N ARG A 528 -15.10 18.82 16.30
CA ARG A 528 -14.89 18.88 14.85
C ARG A 528 -15.42 17.61 14.19
N PRO A 529 -15.95 17.72 12.97
CA PRO A 529 -16.33 16.50 12.23
C PRO A 529 -15.10 15.73 11.78
N VAL A 530 -15.34 14.47 11.42
CA VAL A 530 -14.29 13.53 11.03
C VAL A 530 -14.38 13.27 9.54
N LEU A 531 -13.22 13.26 8.88
CA LEU A 531 -13.09 12.79 7.51
C LEU A 531 -12.27 11.50 7.56
N VAL A 532 -12.92 10.38 7.26
CA VAL A 532 -12.25 9.08 7.22
C VAL A 532 -11.93 8.75 5.76
N ASP A 533 -10.69 8.38 5.52
CA ASP A 533 -10.22 7.94 4.21
C ASP A 533 -9.72 6.50 4.33
N PHE A 534 -10.45 5.57 3.73
CA PHE A 534 -10.00 4.19 3.60
C PHE A 534 -9.10 4.10 2.38
N SER A 535 -7.84 3.78 2.61
CA SER A 535 -6.79 3.85 1.61
C SER A 535 -6.00 2.56 1.57
N GLY A 536 -5.14 2.42 0.58
CA GLY A 536 -4.27 1.26 0.47
C GLY A 536 -2.91 1.67 -0.07
N TYR A 537 -1.85 0.97 0.36
CA TYR A 537 -0.50 1.28 -0.10
C TYR A 537 -0.31 0.94 -1.58
N ALA A 538 -0.99 -0.08 -2.08
CA ALA A 538 -0.92 -0.48 -3.48
C ALA A 538 -1.95 0.22 -4.37
N CYS A 539 -2.77 1.08 -3.79
CA CYS A 539 -3.90 1.70 -4.49
C CYS A 539 -3.43 2.94 -5.26
N VAL A 540 -3.35 2.81 -6.58
CA VAL A 540 -2.93 3.90 -7.47
C VAL A 540 -3.88 5.10 -7.36
N ASN A 541 -5.19 4.84 -7.34
CA ASN A 541 -6.19 5.91 -7.24
C ASN A 541 -6.10 6.64 -5.90
N CYS A 542 -5.71 5.95 -4.82
CA CYS A 542 -5.51 6.59 -3.52
C CYS A 542 -4.34 7.57 -3.58
N ARG A 543 -3.23 7.17 -4.22
CA ARG A 543 -2.07 8.06 -4.39
C ARG A 543 -2.43 9.28 -5.24
N LYS A 544 -3.18 9.05 -6.33
CA LYS A 544 -3.65 10.15 -7.19
C LYS A 544 -4.53 11.12 -6.43
N MET A 545 -5.45 10.61 -5.61
CA MET A 545 -6.34 11.42 -4.80
C MET A 545 -5.56 12.31 -3.82
N GLU A 546 -4.53 11.73 -3.19
CA GLU A 546 -3.66 12.47 -2.27
C GLU A 546 -2.97 13.63 -2.96
N GLY A 547 -2.37 13.38 -4.12
CA GLY A 547 -1.62 14.40 -4.83
C GLY A 547 -2.49 15.42 -5.56
N ALA A 548 -3.58 14.99 -6.17
CA ALA A 548 -4.40 15.85 -7.03
C ALA A 548 -5.51 16.57 -6.28
N VAL A 549 -5.96 16.04 -5.14
CA VAL A 549 -7.09 16.62 -4.41
C VAL A 549 -6.68 17.05 -2.99
N PHE A 550 -6.20 16.12 -2.15
CA PHE A 550 -5.94 16.41 -0.73
C PHE A 550 -4.84 17.44 -0.53
N ASP A 551 -3.81 17.42 -1.38
CA ASP A 551 -2.66 18.34 -1.26
C ASP A 551 -2.91 19.71 -1.91
N THR A 552 -4.04 19.90 -2.58
CA THR A 552 -4.36 21.23 -3.12
C THR A 552 -4.63 22.21 -1.99
N PRO A 553 -4.22 23.50 -2.14
CA PRO A 553 -4.43 24.47 -1.05
C PRO A 553 -5.89 24.62 -0.65
N ALA A 554 -6.82 24.59 -1.60
CA ALA A 554 -8.25 24.77 -1.30
C ALA A 554 -8.80 23.65 -0.41
N VAL A 555 -8.45 22.38 -0.72
CA VAL A 555 -8.92 21.24 0.06
C VAL A 555 -8.16 21.15 1.39
N ARG A 556 -6.84 21.30 1.32
CA ARG A 556 -5.97 21.18 2.49
C ARG A 556 -6.37 22.17 3.60
N SER A 557 -6.67 23.42 3.23
CA SER A 557 -7.04 24.44 4.21
C SER A 557 -8.34 24.08 4.93
N ILE A 558 -9.33 23.54 4.22
CA ILE A 558 -10.60 23.12 4.82
C ILE A 558 -10.38 21.95 5.77
N ILE A 559 -9.60 20.95 5.35
CA ILE A 559 -9.34 19.77 6.17
C ILE A 559 -8.61 20.18 7.46
N GLU A 560 -7.56 20.99 7.34
CA GLU A 560 -6.79 21.43 8.51
C GLU A 560 -7.62 22.25 9.49
N LYS A 561 -8.49 23.09 8.99
CA LYS A 561 -9.27 24.01 9.81
C LYS A 561 -10.52 23.34 10.41
N ASP A 562 -11.26 22.61 9.61
CA ASP A 562 -12.63 22.19 9.96
C ASP A 562 -12.78 20.71 10.27
N TYR A 563 -11.83 19.86 9.90
CA TYR A 563 -11.96 18.40 10.02
C TYR A 563 -10.83 17.80 10.84
N VAL A 564 -11.11 16.62 11.40
CA VAL A 564 -10.08 15.69 11.87
C VAL A 564 -9.95 14.61 10.80
N MET A 565 -8.77 14.51 10.23
CA MET A 565 -8.49 13.53 9.15
C MET A 565 -8.03 12.22 9.74
N ILE A 566 -8.71 11.13 9.38
CA ILE A 566 -8.32 9.76 9.77
C ILE A 566 -8.07 8.98 8.49
N VAL A 567 -6.84 8.52 8.30
CA VAL A 567 -6.46 7.71 7.13
C VAL A 567 -6.22 6.28 7.62
N LEU A 568 -7.01 5.35 7.10
CA LEU A 568 -6.96 3.96 7.52
C LEU A 568 -6.48 3.10 6.35
N MET A 569 -5.28 2.51 6.51
CA MET A 569 -4.64 1.71 5.46
C MET A 569 -5.12 0.27 5.58
N VAL A 570 -5.99 -0.13 4.70
CA VAL A 570 -6.62 -1.44 4.76
C VAL A 570 -5.72 -2.61 4.41
N UNK A 571 -4.70 -2.40 3.97
CA UNK A 571 -3.82 -3.34 3.65
C UNK A 571 -2.58 -3.27 4.36
N ASP A 572 -2.51 -2.64 5.45
CA ASP A 572 -1.34 -2.53 6.35
C ASP A 572 -1.01 -3.90 6.94
N LYS A 573 0.18 -4.39 6.68
CA LYS A 573 0.58 -5.74 7.08
C LYS A 573 1.23 -5.80 8.46
N THR A 574 1.29 -4.69 9.18
CA THR A 574 1.79 -4.65 10.56
C THR A 574 0.97 -5.60 11.41
N PRO A 575 1.59 -6.59 12.08
CA PRO A 575 0.81 -7.53 12.87
C PRO A 575 0.18 -6.86 14.09
N LEU A 576 -1.04 -7.24 14.38
CA LEU A 576 -1.63 -6.93 15.69
C LEU A 576 -0.91 -7.77 16.75
N ALA A 577 -0.66 -7.19 17.90
CA ALA A 577 0.01 -7.93 18.95
C ALA A 577 -0.82 -9.12 19.42
N GLN A 578 -2.16 -8.97 19.38
CA GLN A 578 -3.06 -10.12 19.61
C GLN A 578 -4.11 -10.14 18.49
N PRO A 579 -4.32 -11.29 17.86
CA PRO A 579 -5.36 -11.38 16.84
C PRO A 579 -6.74 -11.12 17.42
N VAL A 580 -7.58 -10.47 16.60
CA VAL A 580 -8.97 -10.20 16.97
C VAL A 580 -9.86 -11.17 16.20
N TYR A 581 -10.80 -11.80 16.88
CA TYR A 581 -11.75 -12.72 16.26
C TYR A 581 -13.10 -12.04 16.18
N VAL A 582 -13.67 -12.00 14.96
CA VAL A 582 -14.96 -11.38 14.71
C VAL A 582 -15.86 -12.37 13.97
N GLU A 583 -17.17 -12.18 14.10
CA GLU A 583 -18.15 -12.94 13.32
C GLU A 583 -18.51 -12.14 12.06
N GLU A 584 -18.31 -12.76 10.90
CA GLU A 584 -18.66 -12.16 9.62
C GLU A 584 -19.33 -13.22 8.76
N GLU A 585 -20.58 -12.95 8.37
CA GLU A 585 -21.41 -13.86 7.59
C GLU A 585 -21.54 -15.25 8.20
N GLY A 586 -21.70 -15.30 9.53
CA GLY A 586 -21.87 -16.54 10.25
C GLY A 586 -20.61 -17.36 10.47
N LYS A 587 -19.46 -16.83 10.08
CA LYS A 587 -18.16 -17.48 10.25
C LYS A 587 -17.28 -16.65 11.18
N GLN A 588 -16.47 -17.33 11.99
CA GLN A 588 -15.49 -16.66 12.82
C GLN A 588 -14.25 -16.35 11.97
N VAL A 589 -13.91 -15.07 11.86
CA VAL A 589 -12.79 -14.58 11.05
C VAL A 589 -11.73 -14.03 11.98
N LYS A 590 -10.47 -14.42 11.73
CA LYS A 590 -9.32 -13.94 12.47
C LYS A 590 -8.74 -12.69 11.79
N LEU A 591 -8.65 -11.60 12.55
CA LEU A 591 -8.00 -10.37 12.11
C LEU A 591 -6.59 -10.35 12.70
N SER A 592 -5.58 -10.50 11.85
CA SER A 592 -4.19 -10.65 12.29
C SER A 592 -3.35 -9.40 12.14
N THR A 593 -3.76 -8.46 11.31
CA THR A 593 -2.98 -7.26 11.00
C THR A 593 -3.81 -6.01 11.25
N VAL A 594 -3.11 -4.88 11.34
CA VAL A 594 -3.75 -3.55 11.45
C VAL A 594 -4.67 -3.32 10.24
N GLY A 595 -4.21 -3.69 9.04
CA GLY A 595 -5.04 -3.58 7.85
C GLY A 595 -6.29 -4.43 7.88
N ASP A 596 -6.21 -5.65 8.43
CA ASP A 596 -7.38 -6.52 8.62
C ASP A 596 -8.43 -5.83 9.49
N ARG A 597 -7.99 -5.16 10.54
CA ARG A 597 -8.88 -4.44 11.44
C ARG A 597 -9.63 -3.32 10.73
N TRP A 598 -8.91 -2.51 9.95
CA TRP A 598 -9.55 -1.40 9.21
C TRP A 598 -10.38 -1.89 8.04
N SER A 599 -9.97 -2.96 7.41
CA SER A 599 -10.76 -3.59 6.35
C SER A 599 -12.09 -4.12 6.89
N TYR A 600 -12.04 -4.75 8.07
CA TYR A 600 -13.25 -5.22 8.75
C TYR A 600 -14.15 -4.03 9.14
N LEU A 601 -13.57 -2.96 9.68
CA LEU A 601 -14.34 -1.74 10.01
C LEU A 601 -15.08 -1.23 8.78
N GLN A 602 -14.40 -1.16 7.65
CA GLN A 602 -15.01 -0.66 6.43
C GLN A 602 -16.18 -1.55 5.99
N ARG A 603 -15.99 -2.86 5.98
CA ARG A 603 -17.05 -3.80 5.57
C ARG A 603 -18.20 -3.80 6.57
N HIS A 604 -17.88 -3.86 7.86
CA HIS A 604 -18.89 -4.01 8.91
C HIS A 604 -19.72 -2.73 9.07
N LYS A 605 -19.05 -1.58 9.13
CA LYS A 605 -19.74 -0.31 9.41
C LYS A 605 -20.36 0.28 8.14
N PHE A 606 -19.64 0.27 7.03
CA PHE A 606 -20.06 0.98 5.81
C PHE A 606 -20.47 0.07 4.66
N GLY A 607 -20.31 -1.22 4.81
CA GLY A 607 -20.80 -2.20 3.84
C GLY A 607 -20.06 -2.20 2.51
N THR A 608 -18.82 -1.77 2.47
CA THR A 608 -18.03 -1.70 1.24
C THR A 608 -16.57 -2.04 1.52
N ASN A 609 -15.86 -2.44 0.48
CA ASN A 609 -14.41 -2.66 0.56
C ASN A 609 -13.64 -1.85 -0.49
N GLN A 610 -14.24 -0.79 -0.97
CA GLN A 610 -13.71 0.06 -2.04
C GLN A 610 -12.65 1.03 -1.50
N GLN A 611 -11.58 1.27 -2.25
CA GLN A 611 -10.58 2.30 -1.96
C GLN A 611 -10.30 3.09 -3.25
N PRO A 612 -10.11 4.42 -3.13
CA PRO A 612 -10.27 5.28 -1.96
C PRO A 612 -11.75 5.43 -1.61
N TYR A 613 -12.02 5.59 -0.35
CA TYR A 613 -13.39 5.75 0.13
C TYR A 613 -13.38 6.78 1.27
N UNK A 614 -13.75 8.06 1.14
CA UNK A 614 -13.77 9.03 1.91
C UNK A 614 -15.06 9.16 2.36
N ILE A 615 -15.36 9.26 3.67
CA ILE A 615 -16.67 9.50 4.29
C ILE A 615 -16.54 10.48 5.46
N GLN A 616 -17.54 11.33 5.61
CA GLN A 616 -17.61 12.32 6.68
C GLN A 616 -18.49 11.79 7.80
N LEU A 617 -18.02 11.90 9.04
CA LEU A 617 -18.75 11.42 10.21
C LEU A 617 -18.89 12.53 11.24
N ASP A 618 -19.99 12.46 12.01
CA ASP A 618 -20.12 13.28 13.21
C ASP A 618 -19.39 12.60 14.39
N ASN A 619 -19.48 13.18 15.57
CA ASN A 619 -18.76 12.66 16.74
C ASN A 619 -19.40 11.42 17.33
N GLN A 620 -20.57 11.01 16.82
CA GLN A 620 -21.21 9.76 17.19
C GLN A 620 -20.87 8.64 16.19
N GLY A 621 -20.13 8.96 15.14
CA GLY A 621 -19.79 8.00 14.11
C GLY A 621 -20.84 7.86 13.02
N LEU A 622 -21.77 8.79 12.93
CA LEU A 622 -22.84 8.74 11.94
C LEU A 622 -22.47 9.57 10.71
N PRO A 623 -22.79 9.09 9.51
CA PRO A 623 -22.44 9.83 8.29
C PRO A 623 -23.10 11.19 8.21
N LEU A 624 -22.35 12.19 7.75
CA LEU A 624 -22.84 13.55 7.51
C LEU A 624 -23.38 13.73 6.09
N GLY A 625 -23.10 12.79 5.21
CA GLY A 625 -23.54 12.86 3.83
C GLY A 625 -23.12 11.61 3.07
N SER A 626 -23.23 11.68 1.76
CA SER A 626 -22.81 10.58 0.88
C SER A 626 -21.31 10.40 0.89
N PRO A 627 -20.81 9.19 0.79
CA PRO A 627 -19.36 8.99 0.66
C PRO A 627 -18.87 9.42 -0.72
N ARG A 628 -17.56 9.58 -0.87
CA ARG A 628 -16.94 9.85 -2.16
C ARG A 628 -15.89 8.78 -2.44
N ALA A 629 -15.81 8.43 -3.71
CA ALA A 629 -14.78 7.54 -4.22
C ALA A 629 -13.74 8.37 -4.98
N TYR A 630 -12.96 7.71 -5.84
CA TYR A 630 -11.96 8.38 -6.65
C TYR A 630 -12.62 9.39 -7.60
N ASP A 631 -12.23 10.63 -7.46
CA ASP A 631 -12.66 11.73 -8.34
C ASP A 631 -11.69 12.88 -8.14
N GLU A 632 -11.00 13.28 -9.20
CA GLU A 632 -10.00 14.35 -9.11
C GLU A 632 -10.60 15.75 -9.22
N ASN A 633 -11.91 15.89 -9.23
CA ASN A 633 -12.58 17.21 -9.31
C ASN A 633 -12.44 17.92 -7.97
N VAL A 634 -11.52 18.88 -7.89
CA VAL A 634 -11.22 19.63 -6.67
C VAL A 634 -12.42 20.48 -6.25
N GLY A 635 -13.08 21.14 -7.19
CA GLY A 635 -14.25 21.98 -6.88
C GLY A 635 -15.39 21.18 -6.28
N ALA A 636 -15.67 20.00 -6.82
CA ALA A 636 -16.70 19.12 -6.27
C ALA A 636 -16.33 18.63 -4.87
N PHE A 637 -15.05 18.34 -4.63
CA PHE A 637 -14.58 17.90 -3.31
C PHE A 637 -14.70 19.01 -2.28
N VAL A 638 -14.34 20.25 -2.65
CA VAL A 638 -14.48 21.43 -1.77
C VAL A 638 -15.95 21.61 -1.38
N GLY A 639 -16.86 21.53 -2.35
CA GLY A 639 -18.30 21.64 -2.09
C GLY A 639 -18.79 20.56 -1.13
N TRP A 640 -18.31 19.33 -1.32
CA TRP A 640 -18.66 18.19 -0.46
C TRP A 640 -18.15 18.41 0.97
N LEU A 641 -16.92 18.93 1.13
CA LEU A 641 -16.38 19.24 2.46
C LEU A 641 -17.19 20.34 3.15
N GLU A 642 -17.56 21.39 2.40
CA GLU A 642 -18.36 22.49 2.96
C GLU A 642 -19.75 22.02 3.36
N ASP A 643 -20.37 21.17 2.56
CA ASP A 643 -21.67 20.57 2.88
C ASP A 643 -21.60 19.73 4.16
N GLY A 644 -20.51 19.00 4.35
CA GLY A 644 -20.29 18.20 5.55
C GLY A 644 -20.18 19.06 6.80
N VAL A 645 -19.46 20.18 6.72
CA VAL A 645 -19.35 21.13 7.83
C VAL A 645 -20.73 21.70 8.19
N GLU A 646 -21.52 22.07 7.18
CA GLU A 646 -22.88 22.59 7.42
C GLU A 646 -23.77 21.52 8.06
N ALA A 647 -23.70 20.29 7.60
CA ALA A 647 -24.46 19.17 8.18
C ALA A 647 -24.05 18.92 9.64
N TYR A 648 -22.76 19.05 9.93
CA TYR A 648 -22.25 18.89 11.30
C TYR A 648 -22.80 19.98 12.23
N LYS A 649 -22.85 21.24 11.75
CA LYS A 649 -23.36 22.35 12.54
C LYS A 649 -24.86 22.24 12.90
N LEU A 650 -25.60 21.50 12.05
CA LEU A 650 -27.03 21.27 12.29
C LEU A 650 -27.29 20.18 13.32
N ARG A 651 -26.29 19.44 13.76
CA ARG A 651 -26.39 18.40 14.79
C ARG A 651 -25.82 18.91 16.10
#